data_22ed08459d11995e4279e6c93560441b
#
_entry.id   22ed08459d11995e4279e6c93560441b
#
_cell.length_a   1.000
_cell.length_b   1.000
_cell.length_c   1.000
_cell.angle_alpha   90.00
_cell.angle_beta   90.00
_cell.angle_gamma   90.00
#
_symmetry.space_group_name_H-M   'P 1'
#
loop_
_entity.id
_entity.type
_entity.pdbx_description
1 polymer ?
#
loop_
_entity_poly.entity_id
_entity_poly.type
_entity_poly.pdbx_seq_one_letter_code
_entity_poly.pdbx_strand_id
1 'polypeptide(L)'
;MAFNHLPAAMHDALGPLSASPVTHSVPMAKKHRPSRPPESGGSRPSPDMVLDRLAAGAGRSARITHTEHLPPRTGTHAIWPDRIRPEVIAAIQKAGIDHPWAHQAAAAEHALDGESVVIATGTASGKSLAYLAPVLSALLDGSEAPNGRGATALYLAPTKALAADQRRSVKGLAAPLGNGIRPAVYDGDTPVEEREWVRQYANYVLTNPDMLHRGILPSHPRWSSFLRALRYVVIDECHTYRGVFGSHVAQVIRRLRRLCARYGADPVFLLASATAAEPSAAAGRLTGLPVVEVADDASPRGELVFALWEPPLTELHGEKGAPVRRTATAETADLLTDLTVQGVRSVAFVRSRRGAELISVIAKERLAEVDRSLPARVAAYRGGYLPEERRALERALHSGQLLGLAATTALELGIDVSGLDAVVIAGYPGTRASLWQQAGRAGRAGQGALAILVARDDPLDTFLVHHPEALFQQPVESTVLDPDNPYVLAPHLCAAAAELPLTAPDLDLFGPAAAELLPQLETAKLLRKRPSGWHWTRRERAADLTDIRGEGGRPVQIVEEGTGRLLGTVDESAAHTAVHEGAVHLHQGRTYLVRKLDLEDSAALVEEANPPYSTTARDTTAIAVLETDTEIPWGDGRLCYGSVEVTNQVVSFLRRKLITGEVLGETKLDLPPRTLRTRAVWWTVTQDQLDSARINPEILGGALHAAEHASIGMLPLFATCDRWDIGGVSVPLHPDTLLPTVFVYDGHPGGAGFAERAFQTARGWLTATRQAIASCECDAGCPSCIQSPKCGNGNDPLHKRGAVRLLTELLRSAPPDPAGPTTSSAPTTPSASPESPGSPTAP
;
A
#
# COMPACT_ATOMS: atom_id res chain seq x y z
N MET A 1 -8.85 -2.10 -19.58
CA MET A 1 -9.21 -1.92 -21.02
C MET A 1 -9.77 -0.52 -21.35
N ALA A 2 -9.39 0.54 -20.67
CA ALA A 2 -9.89 1.89 -20.95
C ALA A 2 -8.79 2.81 -21.52
N PHE A 3 -8.06 2.37 -22.56
CA PHE A 3 -6.93 3.15 -23.10
C PHE A 3 -6.88 3.19 -24.64
N ASN A 4 -8.01 3.02 -25.32
CA ASN A 4 -8.01 2.94 -26.80
C ASN A 4 -8.60 4.17 -27.50
N HIS A 5 -8.66 5.34 -26.89
CA HIS A 5 -9.11 6.56 -27.60
C HIS A 5 -8.08 7.67 -27.48
N LEU A 6 -7.00 7.55 -28.28
CA LEU A 6 -6.17 8.69 -28.68
C LEU A 6 -6.39 8.94 -30.19
N PRO A 7 -6.61 10.19 -30.62
CA PRO A 7 -6.75 10.53 -32.04
C PRO A 7 -5.48 10.17 -32.83
N ALA A 8 -5.66 9.76 -34.07
CA ALA A 8 -4.59 9.36 -35.02
C ALA A 8 -3.52 10.44 -35.29
N ALA A 9 -3.75 11.69 -34.91
CA ALA A 9 -2.79 12.80 -35.04
C ALA A 9 -1.56 12.71 -34.12
N MET A 10 -1.49 11.76 -33.19
CA MET A 10 -0.36 11.61 -32.24
C MET A 10 0.75 10.67 -32.74
N HIS A 11 0.56 9.97 -33.86
CA HIS A 11 1.58 9.05 -34.38
C HIS A 11 2.73 9.75 -35.17
N ASP A 12 2.50 10.96 -35.69
CA ASP A 12 3.51 11.68 -36.49
C ASP A 12 4.44 12.59 -35.66
N ALA A 13 4.21 12.78 -34.38
CA ALA A 13 5.01 13.69 -33.54
C ALA A 13 6.21 13.02 -32.84
N LEU A 14 6.39 11.70 -32.95
CA LEU A 14 7.50 10.95 -32.34
C LEU A 14 8.45 10.42 -33.44
N GLY A 15 9.13 11.34 -34.10
CA GLY A 15 10.29 11.01 -34.96
C GLY A 15 11.46 10.47 -34.08
N PRO A 16 12.39 9.70 -34.70
CA PRO A 16 13.47 9.06 -33.97
C PRO A 16 14.44 10.10 -33.40
N LEU A 17 14.53 10.21 -32.09
CA LEU A 17 15.57 10.99 -31.40
C LEU A 17 16.89 10.23 -31.49
N SER A 18 17.72 10.63 -32.46
CA SER A 18 19.13 10.24 -32.53
C SER A 18 19.88 10.88 -31.35
N ALA A 19 20.53 10.06 -30.54
CA ALA A 19 21.44 10.49 -29.49
C ALA A 19 22.73 11.06 -30.12
N SER A 20 22.96 12.37 -29.95
CA SER A 20 24.29 12.96 -30.07
C SER A 20 24.57 13.78 -28.80
N PRO A 21 25.76 13.66 -28.20
CA PRO A 21 26.09 14.38 -26.98
C PRO A 21 26.44 15.84 -27.33
N VAL A 22 25.59 16.77 -26.98
CA VAL A 22 25.90 18.21 -27.03
C VAL A 22 26.34 18.67 -25.65
N THR A 23 27.64 18.89 -25.53
CA THR A 23 28.23 19.63 -24.42
C THR A 23 27.90 21.10 -24.54
N HIS A 24 26.97 21.62 -23.76
CA HIS A 24 26.79 23.03 -23.57
C HIS A 24 27.35 23.49 -22.21
N SER A 25 28.49 24.19 -22.29
CA SER A 25 29.03 25.01 -21.21
C SER A 25 28.08 26.19 -20.96
N VAL A 26 27.46 26.22 -19.78
CA VAL A 26 26.66 27.34 -19.30
C VAL A 26 27.60 28.35 -18.65
N PRO A 27 27.56 29.67 -18.99
CA PRO A 27 28.36 30.70 -18.35
C PRO A 27 27.90 30.92 -16.90
N MET A 28 28.84 30.99 -15.99
CA MET A 28 28.60 31.38 -14.60
C MET A 28 27.97 32.78 -14.52
N ALA A 29 26.70 32.84 -14.15
CA ALA A 29 26.02 34.07 -13.80
C ALA A 29 26.39 34.52 -12.38
N LYS A 30 26.69 35.80 -12.26
CA LYS A 30 27.07 36.50 -11.03
C LYS A 30 26.06 36.29 -9.89
N LYS A 31 26.56 36.07 -8.67
CA LYS A 31 25.78 36.00 -7.42
C LYS A 31 24.90 37.25 -7.28
N HIS A 32 23.60 37.09 -7.57
CA HIS A 32 22.60 38.02 -7.09
C HIS A 32 22.13 37.57 -5.68
N ARG A 33 22.16 38.52 -4.74
CA ARG A 33 21.49 38.41 -3.45
C ARG A 33 20.00 38.03 -3.72
N PRO A 34 19.41 37.12 -2.95
CA PRO A 34 18.00 36.86 -3.10
C PRO A 34 17.20 38.09 -2.67
N SER A 35 16.55 38.73 -3.62
CA SER A 35 15.50 39.70 -3.36
C SER A 35 14.33 38.92 -2.72
N ARG A 36 13.84 39.44 -1.58
CA ARG A 36 12.58 39.03 -0.95
C ARG A 36 11.50 38.90 -2.05
N PRO A 37 10.74 37.79 -2.09
CA PRO A 37 9.63 37.73 -3.02
C PRO A 37 8.65 38.88 -2.71
N PRO A 38 8.01 39.47 -3.72
CA PRO A 38 7.01 40.48 -3.49
C PRO A 38 5.85 39.86 -2.69
N GLU A 39 5.58 40.41 -1.54
CA GLU A 39 4.33 40.20 -0.80
C GLU A 39 3.20 40.79 -1.68
N SER A 40 2.61 39.92 -2.56
CA SER A 40 1.37 40.28 -3.22
C SER A 40 0.25 40.21 -2.18
N GLY A 41 -0.17 41.36 -1.68
CA GLY A 41 -1.28 41.53 -0.73
C GLY A 41 -2.65 41.31 -1.35
N GLY A 42 -2.85 40.19 -2.05
CA GLY A 42 -4.13 39.66 -2.42
C GLY A 42 -4.44 38.47 -1.53
N SER A 43 -5.55 38.48 -0.80
CA SER A 43 -6.00 37.30 -0.05
C SER A 43 -6.14 36.13 -1.00
N ARG A 44 -5.48 34.99 -0.71
CA ARG A 44 -5.66 33.76 -1.49
C ARG A 44 -7.13 33.38 -1.51
N PRO A 45 -7.66 32.85 -2.63
CA PRO A 45 -9.03 32.41 -2.67
C PRO A 45 -9.27 31.28 -1.63
N SER A 46 -10.41 31.30 -0.97
CA SER A 46 -10.79 30.22 -0.06
C SER A 46 -10.95 28.89 -0.83
N PRO A 47 -10.83 27.75 -0.16
CA PRO A 47 -11.04 26.43 -0.81
C PRO A 47 -12.37 26.34 -1.54
N ASP A 48 -13.46 26.87 -0.93
CA ASP A 48 -14.79 26.90 -1.55
C ASP A 48 -14.83 27.73 -2.82
N MET A 49 -14.20 28.91 -2.82
CA MET A 49 -14.12 29.74 -4.03
C MET A 49 -13.35 29.03 -5.17
N VAL A 50 -12.32 28.24 -4.84
CA VAL A 50 -11.59 27.44 -5.83
C VAL A 50 -12.51 26.33 -6.37
N LEU A 51 -13.22 25.61 -5.50
CA LEU A 51 -14.16 24.56 -5.88
C LEU A 51 -15.29 25.11 -6.73
N ASP A 52 -15.91 26.24 -6.34
CA ASP A 52 -16.98 26.90 -7.10
C ASP A 52 -16.54 27.28 -8.52
N ARG A 53 -15.32 27.79 -8.68
CA ARG A 53 -14.76 28.11 -9.99
C ARG A 53 -14.51 26.85 -10.85
N LEU A 54 -14.09 25.73 -10.24
CA LEU A 54 -13.95 24.45 -10.93
C LEU A 54 -15.34 23.92 -11.37
N ALA A 55 -16.36 24.13 -10.56
CA ALA A 55 -17.75 23.72 -10.82
C ALA A 55 -18.50 24.63 -11.79
N ALA A 56 -18.01 25.84 -12.05
CA ALA A 56 -18.71 26.84 -12.89
C ALA A 56 -18.80 26.46 -14.38
N GLY A 57 -18.04 25.46 -14.86
CA GLY A 57 -18.15 24.91 -16.22
C GLY A 57 -19.47 24.20 -16.49
N ALA A 58 -19.95 24.24 -17.72
CA ALA A 58 -21.23 23.61 -18.10
C ALA A 58 -21.26 22.11 -17.69
N GLY A 59 -22.26 21.75 -16.89
CA GLY A 59 -22.45 20.39 -16.39
C GLY A 59 -21.43 19.91 -15.35
N ARG A 60 -20.53 20.76 -14.87
CA ARG A 60 -19.51 20.36 -13.89
C ARG A 60 -20.02 20.33 -12.44
N SER A 61 -20.96 21.20 -12.10
CA SER A 61 -21.60 21.18 -10.77
C SER A 61 -22.27 19.85 -10.47
N ALA A 62 -22.86 19.21 -11.48
CA ALA A 62 -23.50 17.90 -11.34
C ALA A 62 -22.50 16.74 -11.15
N ARG A 63 -21.19 16.98 -11.30
CA ARG A 63 -20.13 15.97 -11.07
C ARG A 63 -19.72 15.90 -9.60
N ILE A 64 -20.04 16.93 -8.81
CA ILE A 64 -19.79 16.92 -7.37
C ILE A 64 -20.95 16.19 -6.70
N THR A 65 -20.70 14.99 -6.19
CA THR A 65 -21.69 14.17 -5.49
C THR A 65 -21.79 14.52 -4.02
N HIS A 66 -20.69 14.98 -3.42
CA HIS A 66 -20.62 15.38 -2.02
C HIS A 66 -19.47 16.36 -1.77
N THR A 67 -19.65 17.24 -0.79
CA THR A 67 -18.58 18.10 -0.26
C THR A 67 -18.58 18.00 1.26
N GLU A 68 -17.44 17.58 1.83
CA GLU A 68 -17.22 17.50 3.27
C GLU A 68 -16.34 18.65 3.74
N HIS A 69 -16.78 19.37 4.77
CA HIS A 69 -16.03 20.45 5.40
C HIS A 69 -15.43 19.97 6.71
N LEU A 70 -14.11 19.77 6.72
CA LEU A 70 -13.35 19.40 7.89
C LEU A 70 -12.84 20.65 8.60
N PRO A 71 -13.36 21.01 9.80
CA PRO A 71 -13.02 22.24 10.47
C PRO A 71 -11.54 22.29 10.88
N PRO A 72 -10.97 23.47 11.04
CA PRO A 72 -9.63 23.64 11.56
C PRO A 72 -9.55 23.09 13.00
N ARG A 73 -8.41 22.54 13.36
CA ARG A 73 -8.10 22.07 14.71
C ARG A 73 -6.91 22.85 15.26
N THR A 74 -7.04 23.35 16.50
CA THR A 74 -5.92 23.94 17.25
C THR A 74 -5.04 22.83 17.82
N GLY A 75 -3.72 23.06 17.83
CA GLY A 75 -2.79 22.10 18.43
C GLY A 75 -2.78 22.19 19.96
N THR A 76 -2.50 21.06 20.62
CA THR A 76 -2.30 20.97 22.07
C THR A 76 -0.84 20.69 22.37
N HIS A 77 -0.17 21.63 23.04
CA HIS A 77 1.22 21.47 23.46
C HIS A 77 1.34 20.72 24.79
N ALA A 78 2.50 20.15 25.01
CA ALA A 78 2.93 19.55 26.27
C ALA A 78 4.37 20.00 26.60
N ILE A 79 4.92 19.46 27.69
CA ILE A 79 6.31 19.61 28.10
C ILE A 79 7.04 18.31 27.78
N TRP A 80 8.28 18.39 27.31
CA TRP A 80 9.11 17.21 27.14
C TRP A 80 9.34 16.50 28.48
N PRO A 81 9.36 15.16 28.51
CA PRO A 81 9.74 14.40 29.70
C PRO A 81 11.12 14.84 30.22
N ASP A 82 11.26 14.93 31.55
CA ASP A 82 12.51 15.38 32.21
C ASP A 82 13.73 14.52 31.87
N ARG A 83 13.51 13.29 31.42
CA ARG A 83 14.58 12.34 31.00
C ARG A 83 15.11 12.62 29.58
N ILE A 84 14.49 13.52 28.80
CA ILE A 84 15.08 13.99 27.55
C ILE A 84 16.21 14.94 27.84
N ARG A 85 17.39 14.70 27.25
CA ARG A 85 18.58 15.54 27.44
C ARG A 85 18.29 17.01 27.12
N PRO A 86 18.68 17.96 28.01
CA PRO A 86 18.49 19.41 27.75
C PRO A 86 19.12 19.88 26.43
N GLU A 87 20.25 19.29 26.03
CA GLU A 87 20.92 19.62 24.78
C GLU A 87 20.07 19.23 23.56
N VAL A 88 19.32 18.11 23.65
CA VAL A 88 18.40 17.65 22.59
C VAL A 88 17.21 18.60 22.51
N ILE A 89 16.65 19.01 23.66
CA ILE A 89 15.57 20.00 23.72
C ILE A 89 16.04 21.32 23.09
N ALA A 90 17.22 21.80 23.46
CA ALA A 90 17.80 23.02 22.89
C ALA A 90 18.02 22.93 21.37
N ALA A 91 18.42 21.75 20.86
CA ALA A 91 18.55 21.52 19.42
C ALA A 91 17.20 21.56 18.69
N ILE A 92 16.14 21.00 19.30
CA ILE A 92 14.75 21.04 18.80
C ILE A 92 14.25 22.49 18.78
N GLN A 93 14.46 23.25 19.86
CA GLN A 93 14.08 24.66 19.94
C GLN A 93 14.82 25.51 18.89
N LYS A 94 16.11 25.25 18.69
CA LYS A 94 16.91 25.92 17.62
C LYS A 94 16.38 25.63 16.23
N ALA A 95 15.71 24.49 16.04
CA ALA A 95 15.03 24.14 14.80
C ALA A 95 13.65 24.83 14.66
N GLY A 96 13.24 25.69 15.64
CA GLY A 96 12.01 26.47 15.62
C GLY A 96 10.81 25.76 16.27
N ILE A 97 11.03 24.76 17.12
CA ILE A 97 9.98 24.03 17.81
C ILE A 97 10.15 24.21 19.32
N ASP A 98 9.40 25.15 19.90
CA ASP A 98 9.53 25.52 21.30
C ASP A 98 8.95 24.48 22.26
N HIS A 99 7.83 23.87 21.90
CA HIS A 99 7.11 22.86 22.69
C HIS A 99 6.68 21.68 21.82
N PRO A 100 6.70 20.45 22.36
CA PRO A 100 6.15 19.28 21.68
C PRO A 100 4.61 19.33 21.63
N TRP A 101 4.03 18.65 20.66
CA TRP A 101 2.62 18.28 20.72
C TRP A 101 2.40 17.22 21.81
N ALA A 102 1.20 17.17 22.40
CA ALA A 102 0.92 16.24 23.50
C ALA A 102 1.20 14.77 23.12
N HIS A 103 0.85 14.33 21.89
CA HIS A 103 1.16 12.97 21.42
C HIS A 103 2.67 12.71 21.29
N GLN A 104 3.48 13.73 20.99
CA GLN A 104 4.95 13.56 20.90
C GLN A 104 5.56 13.35 22.28
N ALA A 105 5.12 14.11 23.28
CA ALA A 105 5.57 13.97 24.65
C ALA A 105 5.14 12.61 25.25
N ALA A 106 3.87 12.22 25.03
CA ALA A 106 3.35 10.93 25.51
C ALA A 106 4.13 9.74 24.93
N ALA A 107 4.37 9.73 23.62
CA ALA A 107 5.13 8.64 22.99
C ALA A 107 6.59 8.61 23.45
N ALA A 108 7.20 9.76 23.67
CA ALA A 108 8.56 9.85 24.22
C ALA A 108 8.62 9.32 25.67
N GLU A 109 7.59 9.55 26.49
CA GLU A 109 7.50 9.03 27.86
C GLU A 109 7.48 7.50 27.88
N HIS A 110 6.57 6.87 27.09
CA HIS A 110 6.51 5.40 26.94
C HIS A 110 7.85 4.82 26.46
N ALA A 111 8.50 5.47 25.48
CA ALA A 111 9.80 5.04 25.00
C ALA A 111 10.89 5.06 26.08
N LEU A 112 10.87 6.06 26.97
CA LEU A 112 11.81 6.21 28.07
C LEU A 112 11.52 5.23 29.19
N ASP A 113 10.26 4.81 29.38
CA ASP A 113 9.86 3.75 30.29
C ASP A 113 10.26 2.35 29.82
N GLY A 114 10.77 2.24 28.58
CA GLY A 114 11.15 0.96 27.98
C GLY A 114 9.98 0.23 27.33
N GLU A 115 8.86 0.91 27.11
CA GLU A 115 7.70 0.36 26.46
C GLU A 115 7.77 0.58 24.95
N SER A 116 7.46 -0.46 24.17
CA SER A 116 7.29 -0.30 22.72
C SER A 116 6.00 0.46 22.44
N VAL A 117 6.06 1.44 21.52
CA VAL A 117 4.95 2.37 21.27
C VAL A 117 4.68 2.53 19.77
N VAL A 118 3.40 2.57 19.38
CA VAL A 118 2.95 2.96 18.05
C VAL A 118 2.27 4.33 18.09
N ILE A 119 2.77 5.23 17.25
CA ILE A 119 2.26 6.59 17.08
C ILE A 119 1.40 6.59 15.82
N ALA A 120 0.07 6.59 15.99
CA ALA A 120 -0.90 6.46 14.90
C ALA A 120 -1.68 7.79 14.72
N THR A 121 -0.98 8.85 14.32
CA THR A 121 -1.55 10.19 14.13
C THR A 121 -1.54 10.60 12.66
N GLY A 122 -2.25 11.68 12.33
CA GLY A 122 -2.41 12.19 10.96
C GLY A 122 -1.09 12.49 10.25
N THR A 123 -1.17 12.71 8.95
CA THR A 123 -0.02 13.14 8.13
C THR A 123 0.44 14.54 8.57
N ALA A 124 1.75 14.79 8.57
CA ALA A 124 2.37 16.05 8.98
C ALA A 124 2.13 16.44 10.46
N SER A 125 1.69 15.52 11.31
CA SER A 125 1.53 15.73 12.76
C SER A 125 2.87 15.82 13.53
N GLY A 126 4.00 15.65 12.86
CA GLY A 126 5.32 15.73 13.49
C GLY A 126 5.76 14.46 14.23
N LYS A 127 5.22 13.27 13.86
CA LYS A 127 5.58 11.95 14.44
C LYS A 127 7.08 11.73 14.63
N SER A 128 7.89 12.26 13.72
CA SER A 128 9.34 12.04 13.76
C SER A 128 9.99 12.55 15.05
N LEU A 129 9.51 13.65 15.62
CA LEU A 129 10.05 14.18 16.88
C LEU A 129 9.73 13.28 18.07
N ALA A 130 8.59 12.59 18.05
CA ALA A 130 8.17 11.69 19.11
C ALA A 130 9.19 10.56 19.33
N TYR A 131 9.74 10.00 18.25
CA TYR A 131 10.79 8.98 18.35
C TYR A 131 12.22 9.55 18.32
N LEU A 132 12.45 10.70 17.67
CA LEU A 132 13.81 11.27 17.61
C LEU A 132 14.28 11.82 18.96
N ALA A 133 13.40 12.41 19.77
CA ALA A 133 13.80 12.98 21.06
C ALA A 133 14.40 11.91 22.02
N PRO A 134 13.76 10.76 22.29
CA PRO A 134 14.34 9.71 23.13
C PRO A 134 15.55 9.04 22.45
N VAL A 135 15.51 8.82 21.13
CA VAL A 135 16.62 8.22 20.38
C VAL A 135 17.88 9.08 20.46
N LEU A 136 17.77 10.39 20.15
CA LEU A 136 18.93 11.30 20.19
C LEU A 136 19.51 11.43 21.59
N SER A 137 18.65 11.46 22.64
CA SER A 137 19.08 11.48 24.03
C SER A 137 19.90 10.23 24.38
N ALA A 138 19.41 9.05 24.05
CA ALA A 138 20.14 7.79 24.31
C ALA A 138 21.45 7.70 23.50
N LEU A 139 21.47 8.16 22.25
CA LEU A 139 22.70 8.18 21.45
C LEU A 139 23.75 9.17 22.00
N LEU A 140 23.29 10.30 22.55
CA LEU A 140 24.16 11.28 23.19
C LEU A 140 24.78 10.71 24.47
N ASP A 141 23.97 10.07 25.35
CA ASP A 141 24.46 9.33 26.53
C ASP A 141 25.44 8.25 26.14
N GLY A 142 25.12 7.46 25.10
CA GLY A 142 25.99 6.42 24.58
C GLY A 142 27.31 6.94 23.98
N SER A 143 27.35 8.19 23.56
CA SER A 143 28.59 8.80 23.01
C SER A 143 29.65 9.04 24.09
N GLU A 144 29.28 9.07 25.34
CA GLU A 144 30.17 9.21 26.50
C GLU A 144 30.90 7.89 26.84
N ALA A 145 30.47 6.76 26.30
CA ALA A 145 31.17 5.47 26.47
C ALA A 145 32.55 5.50 25.80
N PRO A 146 33.53 4.71 26.30
CA PRO A 146 34.90 4.72 25.79
C PRO A 146 35.06 4.48 24.28
N ASN A 147 34.12 3.72 23.70
CA ASN A 147 34.05 3.46 22.25
C ASN A 147 33.15 4.46 21.50
N GLY A 148 32.56 5.45 22.18
CA GLY A 148 31.63 6.41 21.63
C GLY A 148 30.34 5.78 21.09
N ARG A 149 29.99 4.53 21.50
CA ARG A 149 28.86 3.73 21.01
C ARG A 149 28.22 2.89 22.12
N GLY A 150 27.98 3.49 23.28
CA GLY A 150 27.27 2.85 24.39
C GLY A 150 25.78 2.63 24.10
N ALA A 151 25.22 3.38 23.15
CA ALA A 151 23.89 3.17 22.61
C ALA A 151 23.91 3.29 21.08
N THR A 152 23.06 2.49 20.42
CA THR A 152 22.82 2.56 18.97
C THR A 152 21.32 2.51 18.68
N ALA A 153 20.92 3.00 17.52
CA ALA A 153 19.54 2.95 17.04
C ALA A 153 19.49 2.49 15.58
N LEU A 154 18.46 1.72 15.27
CA LEU A 154 18.14 1.25 13.93
C LEU A 154 16.85 1.89 13.45
N TYR A 155 16.84 2.45 12.24
CA TYR A 155 15.66 2.99 11.60
C TYR A 155 15.33 2.18 10.36
N LEU A 156 14.10 1.65 10.30
CA LEU A 156 13.57 0.89 9.19
C LEU A 156 12.56 1.73 8.42
N ALA A 157 12.85 1.96 7.14
CA ALA A 157 11.95 2.64 6.21
C ALA A 157 11.46 1.66 5.12
N PRO A 158 10.23 1.80 4.62
CA PRO A 158 9.76 0.99 3.50
C PRO A 158 10.49 1.29 2.19
N THR A 159 11.06 2.49 2.05
CA THR A 159 11.75 2.93 0.83
C THR A 159 13.11 3.58 1.14
N LYS A 160 14.05 3.45 0.17
CA LYS A 160 15.37 4.13 0.26
C LYS A 160 15.24 5.66 0.30
N ALA A 161 14.25 6.21 -0.42
CA ALA A 161 14.01 7.65 -0.46
C ALA A 161 13.67 8.21 0.92
N LEU A 162 12.77 7.55 1.65
CA LEU A 162 12.40 7.94 3.02
C LEU A 162 13.60 7.86 3.96
N ALA A 163 14.41 6.80 3.89
CA ALA A 163 15.62 6.66 4.70
C ALA A 163 16.62 7.81 4.43
N ALA A 164 16.80 8.19 3.17
CA ALA A 164 17.69 9.29 2.78
C ALA A 164 17.19 10.66 3.26
N ASP A 165 15.88 10.87 3.24
CA ASP A 165 15.24 12.10 3.74
C ASP A 165 15.36 12.21 5.26
N GLN A 166 15.03 11.14 5.98
CA GLN A 166 15.19 11.08 7.44
C GLN A 166 16.65 11.31 7.87
N ARG A 167 17.63 10.77 7.11
CA ARG A 167 19.06 11.06 7.40
C ARG A 167 19.34 12.56 7.34
N ARG A 168 18.75 13.29 6.37
CA ARG A 168 18.95 14.75 6.25
C ARG A 168 18.35 15.47 7.45
N SER A 169 17.13 15.11 7.83
CA SER A 169 16.42 15.68 8.99
C SER A 169 17.21 15.44 10.28
N VAL A 170 17.63 14.20 10.51
CA VAL A 170 18.42 13.84 11.69
C VAL A 170 19.76 14.59 11.71
N LYS A 171 20.48 14.68 10.58
CA LYS A 171 21.74 15.46 10.51
C LYS A 171 21.54 16.94 10.85
N GLY A 172 20.43 17.54 10.36
CA GLY A 172 20.08 18.92 10.67
C GLY A 172 19.85 19.13 12.16
N LEU A 173 19.03 18.27 12.77
CA LEU A 173 18.71 18.33 14.19
C LEU A 173 19.89 17.99 15.09
N ALA A 174 20.75 17.05 14.69
CA ALA A 174 21.93 16.64 15.44
C ALA A 174 23.15 17.60 15.29
N ALA A 175 23.15 18.49 14.30
CA ALA A 175 24.28 19.40 14.06
C ALA A 175 24.71 20.23 15.30
N PRO A 176 23.78 20.76 16.13
CA PRO A 176 24.15 21.45 17.36
C PRO A 176 24.70 20.54 18.46
N LEU A 177 24.46 19.22 18.38
CA LEU A 177 24.86 18.21 19.36
C LEU A 177 26.31 17.70 19.16
N GLY A 178 27.04 18.25 18.17
CA GLY A 178 28.42 17.85 17.88
C GLY A 178 28.55 16.50 17.20
N ASN A 179 29.69 15.81 17.42
CA ASN A 179 30.03 14.55 16.74
C ASN A 179 29.52 13.27 17.45
N GLY A 180 28.76 13.43 18.54
CA GLY A 180 28.22 12.28 19.30
C GLY A 180 27.23 11.43 18.53
N ILE A 181 26.52 12.02 17.54
CA ILE A 181 25.49 11.35 16.73
C ILE A 181 26.01 11.21 15.30
N ARG A 182 26.06 9.98 14.82
CA ARG A 182 26.63 9.61 13.50
C ARG A 182 25.63 8.82 12.67
N PRO A 183 24.63 9.53 12.06
CA PRO A 183 23.60 8.90 11.25
C PRO A 183 24.14 8.50 9.86
N ALA A 184 23.89 7.26 9.45
CA ALA A 184 24.30 6.74 8.16
C ALA A 184 23.19 5.88 7.53
N VAL A 185 23.05 5.99 6.21
CA VAL A 185 22.22 5.04 5.44
C VAL A 185 23.05 3.80 5.14
N TYR A 186 22.40 2.63 5.28
CA TYR A 186 22.98 1.34 4.90
C TYR A 186 21.96 0.55 4.10
N ASP A 187 22.12 0.59 2.78
CA ASP A 187 21.24 -0.07 1.82
C ASP A 187 22.03 -0.62 0.61
N GLY A 188 21.29 -1.08 -0.43
CA GLY A 188 21.92 -1.63 -1.63
C GLY A 188 22.79 -0.64 -2.40
N ASP A 189 22.52 0.66 -2.27
CA ASP A 189 23.22 1.73 -2.99
C ASP A 189 24.40 2.29 -2.19
N THR A 190 24.60 1.85 -0.92
CA THR A 190 25.73 2.27 -0.09
C THR A 190 27.04 1.76 -0.68
N PRO A 191 28.02 2.65 -1.02
CA PRO A 191 29.32 2.25 -1.55
C PRO A 191 30.04 1.26 -0.65
N VAL A 192 30.81 0.33 -1.26
CA VAL A 192 31.50 -0.73 -0.51
C VAL A 192 32.45 -0.14 0.52
N GLU A 193 33.15 0.95 0.18
CA GLU A 193 34.10 1.65 1.02
C GLU A 193 33.43 2.27 2.26
N GLU A 194 32.22 2.75 2.12
CA GLU A 194 31.45 3.34 3.23
C GLU A 194 30.86 2.27 4.16
N ARG A 195 30.60 1.05 3.65
CA ARG A 195 29.95 -0.02 4.42
C ARG A 195 30.70 -0.41 5.69
N GLU A 196 32.03 -0.40 5.63
CA GLU A 196 32.85 -0.71 6.80
C GLU A 196 32.80 0.41 7.82
N TRP A 197 32.91 1.65 7.38
CA TRP A 197 32.77 2.82 8.26
C TRP A 197 31.42 2.81 8.98
N VAL A 198 30.31 2.53 8.27
CA VAL A 198 28.97 2.45 8.87
C VAL A 198 28.95 1.40 9.97
N ARG A 199 29.46 0.19 9.71
CA ARG A 199 29.50 -0.89 10.70
C ARG A 199 30.32 -0.53 11.94
N GLN A 200 31.42 0.17 11.75
CA GLN A 200 32.37 0.47 12.84
C GLN A 200 31.98 1.71 13.63
N TYR A 201 31.46 2.74 13.00
CA TYR A 201 31.34 4.06 13.60
C TYR A 201 29.93 4.62 13.70
N ALA A 202 29.02 4.28 12.78
CA ALA A 202 27.66 4.78 12.85
C ALA A 202 26.93 4.27 14.10
N ASN A 203 26.25 5.15 14.82
CA ASN A 203 25.42 4.79 15.96
C ASN A 203 23.92 4.97 15.69
N TYR A 204 23.55 5.60 14.56
CA TYR A 204 22.20 5.62 14.05
C TYR A 204 22.20 5.13 12.60
N VAL A 205 21.74 3.90 12.37
CA VAL A 205 21.73 3.26 11.05
C VAL A 205 20.31 3.29 10.48
N LEU A 206 20.19 3.91 9.30
CA LEU A 206 18.92 3.96 8.55
C LEU A 206 19.00 2.94 7.40
N THR A 207 18.02 2.04 7.34
CA THR A 207 18.00 0.94 6.38
C THR A 207 16.56 0.57 5.98
N ASN A 208 16.41 -0.52 5.23
CA ASN A 208 15.13 -1.09 4.84
C ASN A 208 15.07 -2.59 5.18
N PRO A 209 13.86 -3.20 5.17
CA PRO A 209 13.70 -4.62 5.48
C PRO A 209 14.52 -5.55 4.60
N ASP A 210 14.68 -5.23 3.31
CA ASP A 210 15.46 -6.04 2.35
C ASP A 210 16.93 -6.12 2.78
N MET A 211 17.51 -4.98 3.14
CA MET A 211 18.91 -4.93 3.58
C MET A 211 19.11 -5.57 4.95
N LEU A 212 18.12 -5.44 5.84
CA LEU A 212 18.11 -6.14 7.12
C LEU A 212 18.10 -7.65 6.87
N HIS A 213 17.18 -8.15 6.03
CA HIS A 213 17.01 -9.57 5.69
C HIS A 213 18.26 -10.19 5.03
N ARG A 214 18.81 -9.55 3.98
CA ARG A 214 19.88 -10.12 3.14
C ARG A 214 21.29 -9.68 3.52
N GLY A 215 21.43 -8.53 4.19
CA GLY A 215 22.74 -7.91 4.47
C GLY A 215 23.15 -7.94 5.93
N ILE A 216 22.30 -7.47 6.84
CA ILE A 216 22.66 -7.26 8.25
C ILE A 216 22.56 -8.56 9.04
N LEU A 217 21.38 -9.23 9.05
CA LEU A 217 21.14 -10.42 9.86
C LEU A 217 22.04 -11.59 9.49
N PRO A 218 22.22 -11.97 8.20
CA PRO A 218 23.16 -13.04 7.84
C PRO A 218 24.63 -12.71 8.17
N SER A 219 24.97 -11.43 8.29
CA SER A 219 26.32 -10.97 8.62
C SER A 219 26.43 -10.45 10.05
N HIS A 220 25.53 -10.84 10.95
CA HIS A 220 25.42 -10.33 12.32
C HIS A 220 26.72 -10.34 13.13
N PRO A 221 27.71 -11.26 12.93
CA PRO A 221 28.97 -11.17 13.66
C PRO A 221 29.75 -9.88 13.39
N ARG A 222 29.65 -9.33 12.15
CA ARG A 222 30.24 -8.03 11.79
C ARG A 222 29.47 -6.84 12.37
N TRP A 223 28.24 -7.07 12.84
CA TRP A 223 27.35 -6.07 13.46
C TRP A 223 27.24 -6.25 14.98
N SER A 224 28.00 -7.19 15.56
CA SER A 224 27.88 -7.57 16.98
C SER A 224 28.01 -6.39 17.95
N SER A 225 28.92 -5.45 17.67
CA SER A 225 29.11 -4.24 18.49
C SER A 225 27.88 -3.31 18.40
N PHE A 226 27.28 -3.16 17.21
CA PHE A 226 26.09 -2.37 16.99
C PHE A 226 24.87 -3.02 17.67
N LEU A 227 24.66 -4.34 17.45
CA LEU A 227 23.51 -5.08 17.98
C LEU A 227 23.55 -5.17 19.52
N ARG A 228 24.74 -5.27 20.13
CA ARG A 228 24.90 -5.29 21.59
C ARG A 228 24.46 -3.99 22.25
N ALA A 229 24.68 -2.87 21.58
CA ALA A 229 24.35 -1.53 22.06
C ALA A 229 22.96 -1.04 21.56
N LEU A 230 22.21 -1.87 20.82
CA LEU A 230 20.96 -1.47 20.19
C LEU A 230 19.91 -1.19 21.27
N ARG A 231 19.54 0.09 21.40
CA ARG A 231 18.58 0.59 22.38
C ARG A 231 17.19 0.80 21.78
N TYR A 232 17.13 1.29 20.54
CA TYR A 232 15.87 1.60 19.87
C TYR A 232 15.85 1.06 18.44
N VAL A 233 14.68 0.56 18.03
CA VAL A 233 14.34 0.23 16.64
C VAL A 233 13.15 1.07 16.24
N VAL A 234 13.36 2.02 15.33
CA VAL A 234 12.30 2.85 14.76
C VAL A 234 11.77 2.17 13.49
N ILE A 235 10.46 1.97 13.41
CA ILE A 235 9.77 1.44 12.23
C ILE A 235 8.82 2.52 11.71
N ASP A 236 9.26 3.23 10.68
CA ASP A 236 8.48 4.33 10.12
C ASP A 236 7.53 3.85 9.03
N GLU A 237 6.39 4.54 8.90
CA GLU A 237 5.30 4.19 7.97
C GLU A 237 4.90 2.70 8.06
N CYS A 238 4.76 2.20 9.30
CA CYS A 238 4.58 0.76 9.57
C CYS A 238 3.28 0.19 8.99
N HIS A 239 2.27 1.01 8.68
CA HIS A 239 1.04 0.62 7.98
C HIS A 239 1.29 0.14 6.54
N THR A 240 2.47 0.42 5.97
CA THR A 240 2.87 -0.09 4.65
C THR A 240 3.28 -1.56 4.67
N TYR A 241 3.60 -2.10 5.86
CA TYR A 241 3.94 -3.51 6.06
C TYR A 241 2.67 -4.33 6.25
N ARG A 242 2.02 -4.69 5.14
CA ARG A 242 0.75 -5.41 5.07
C ARG A 242 0.83 -6.60 4.12
N GLY A 243 -0.15 -7.51 4.21
CA GLY A 243 -0.22 -8.71 3.39
C GLY A 243 1.05 -9.57 3.52
N VAL A 244 1.44 -10.24 2.45
CA VAL A 244 2.62 -11.13 2.43
C VAL A 244 3.91 -10.37 2.74
N PHE A 245 4.08 -9.16 2.20
CA PHE A 245 5.25 -8.34 2.51
C PHE A 245 5.35 -7.99 4.00
N GLY A 246 4.22 -7.60 4.61
CA GLY A 246 4.15 -7.35 6.06
C GLY A 246 4.48 -8.60 6.89
N SER A 247 4.00 -9.76 6.45
CA SER A 247 4.27 -11.06 7.09
C SER A 247 5.77 -11.41 7.04
N HIS A 248 6.43 -11.18 5.90
CA HIS A 248 7.89 -11.32 5.79
C HIS A 248 8.64 -10.36 6.71
N VAL A 249 8.23 -9.08 6.75
CA VAL A 249 8.88 -8.08 7.62
C VAL A 249 8.71 -8.45 9.09
N ALA A 250 7.54 -8.97 9.49
CA ALA A 250 7.31 -9.47 10.84
C ALA A 250 8.30 -10.58 11.22
N GLN A 251 8.60 -11.51 10.31
CA GLN A 251 9.59 -12.57 10.53
C GLN A 251 11.03 -12.03 10.53
N VAL A 252 11.35 -11.03 9.71
CA VAL A 252 12.65 -10.34 9.76
C VAL A 252 12.87 -9.66 11.11
N ILE A 253 11.83 -9.03 11.68
CA ILE A 253 11.89 -8.39 13.00
C ILE A 253 12.08 -9.45 14.10
N ARG A 254 11.39 -10.60 14.04
CA ARG A 254 11.60 -11.71 14.99
C ARG A 254 13.04 -12.22 14.97
N ARG A 255 13.64 -12.36 13.78
CA ARG A 255 15.05 -12.72 13.64
C ARG A 255 15.99 -11.65 14.22
N LEU A 256 15.68 -10.36 14.02
CA LEU A 256 16.44 -9.25 14.64
C LEU A 256 16.38 -9.34 16.17
N ARG A 257 15.17 -9.49 16.75
CA ARG A 257 14.97 -9.64 18.19
C ARG A 257 15.78 -10.81 18.76
N ARG A 258 15.75 -11.95 18.08
CA ARG A 258 16.51 -13.14 18.45
C ARG A 258 18.03 -12.86 18.52
N LEU A 259 18.56 -12.16 17.51
CA LEU A 259 19.99 -11.80 17.48
C LEU A 259 20.33 -10.74 18.53
N CYS A 260 19.45 -9.76 18.79
CA CYS A 260 19.64 -8.80 19.87
C CYS A 260 19.72 -9.51 21.23
N ALA A 261 18.82 -10.42 21.54
CA ALA A 261 18.84 -11.22 22.76
C ALA A 261 20.14 -12.04 22.88
N ARG A 262 20.63 -12.62 21.79
CA ARG A 262 21.92 -13.33 21.75
C ARG A 262 23.10 -12.43 22.13
N TYR A 263 23.05 -11.15 21.80
CA TYR A 263 24.08 -10.16 22.14
C TYR A 263 23.80 -9.43 23.46
N GLY A 264 22.71 -9.78 24.18
CA GLY A 264 22.35 -9.19 25.47
C GLY A 264 21.65 -7.82 25.37
N ALA A 265 21.03 -7.53 24.23
CA ALA A 265 20.22 -6.33 24.00
C ALA A 265 18.74 -6.67 23.89
N ASP A 266 17.89 -5.78 24.43
CA ASP A 266 16.44 -5.82 24.31
C ASP A 266 15.95 -4.43 23.87
N PRO A 267 15.90 -4.16 22.55
CA PRO A 267 15.59 -2.85 22.04
C PRO A 267 14.10 -2.53 22.16
N VAL A 268 13.79 -1.28 22.49
CA VAL A 268 12.44 -0.71 22.44
C VAL A 268 12.06 -0.40 20.99
N PHE A 269 10.85 -0.79 20.57
CA PHE A 269 10.32 -0.54 19.24
C PHE A 269 9.45 0.71 19.23
N LEU A 270 9.81 1.66 18.36
CA LEU A 270 9.11 2.93 18.15
C LEU A 270 8.50 2.91 16.75
N LEU A 271 7.20 2.71 16.67
CA LEU A 271 6.51 2.59 15.39
C LEU A 271 5.79 3.90 15.06
N ALA A 272 5.88 4.35 13.82
CA ALA A 272 5.11 5.47 13.32
C ALA A 272 4.20 5.00 12.18
N SER A 273 2.93 5.37 12.26
CA SER A 273 1.89 5.02 11.31
C SER A 273 1.07 6.25 10.93
N ALA A 274 0.44 6.24 9.76
CA ALA A 274 -0.77 7.03 9.56
C ALA A 274 -1.86 6.55 10.54
N THR A 275 -2.93 7.32 10.70
CA THR A 275 -4.11 6.84 11.41
C THR A 275 -4.51 5.46 10.91
N ALA A 276 -4.71 4.51 11.82
CA ALA A 276 -5.10 3.14 11.53
C ALA A 276 -6.12 2.67 12.57
N ALA A 277 -7.00 1.76 12.20
CA ALA A 277 -7.78 1.04 13.19
C ALA A 277 -6.86 0.03 13.89
N GLU A 278 -7.06 -0.13 15.20
CA GLU A 278 -6.34 -1.11 16.02
C GLU A 278 -4.79 -1.07 15.84
N PRO A 279 -4.15 0.11 15.96
CA PRO A 279 -2.73 0.24 15.66
C PRO A 279 -1.85 -0.58 16.60
N SER A 280 -2.25 -0.72 17.87
CA SER A 280 -1.57 -1.57 18.86
C SER A 280 -1.56 -3.04 18.43
N ALA A 281 -2.71 -3.59 18.01
CA ALA A 281 -2.81 -4.97 17.54
C ALA A 281 -1.98 -5.23 16.27
N ALA A 282 -2.03 -4.31 15.31
CA ALA A 282 -1.23 -4.40 14.08
C ALA A 282 0.28 -4.34 14.37
N ALA A 283 0.71 -3.41 15.22
CA ALA A 283 2.10 -3.29 15.67
C ALA A 283 2.56 -4.53 16.47
N GLY A 284 1.66 -5.09 17.29
CA GLY A 284 1.89 -6.34 18.02
C GLY A 284 2.12 -7.53 17.09
N ARG A 285 1.28 -7.70 16.06
CA ARG A 285 1.48 -8.75 15.04
C ARG A 285 2.80 -8.56 14.29
N LEU A 286 3.15 -7.32 13.94
CA LEU A 286 4.39 -7.00 13.23
C LEU A 286 5.63 -7.30 14.08
N THR A 287 5.65 -6.88 15.34
CA THR A 287 6.83 -6.96 16.22
C THR A 287 6.90 -8.25 17.04
N GLY A 288 5.77 -8.88 17.29
CA GLY A 288 5.64 -9.99 18.27
C GLY A 288 5.81 -9.52 19.72
N LEU A 289 5.46 -8.25 20.02
CA LEU A 289 5.54 -7.63 21.36
C LEU A 289 4.21 -6.96 21.70
N PRO A 290 3.89 -6.79 22.99
CA PRO A 290 2.89 -5.81 23.38
C PRO A 290 3.38 -4.41 23.01
N VAL A 291 2.50 -3.59 22.43
CA VAL A 291 2.81 -2.24 21.95
C VAL A 291 1.75 -1.26 22.49
N VAL A 292 2.20 -0.19 23.12
CA VAL A 292 1.31 0.87 23.62
C VAL A 292 0.88 1.77 22.44
N GLU A 293 -0.36 2.22 22.46
CA GLU A 293 -0.93 3.06 21.41
C GLU A 293 -0.96 4.54 21.81
N VAL A 294 -0.49 5.42 20.90
CA VAL A 294 -0.67 6.87 20.98
C VAL A 294 -1.34 7.32 19.68
N ALA A 295 -2.67 7.43 19.70
CA ALA A 295 -3.49 7.72 18.52
C ALA A 295 -4.12 9.14 18.52
N ASP A 296 -4.20 9.80 19.68
CA ASP A 296 -4.77 11.15 19.81
C ASP A 296 -3.86 12.18 19.14
N ASP A 297 -4.25 12.63 17.94
CA ASP A 297 -3.49 13.60 17.19
C ASP A 297 -3.67 15.03 17.75
N ALA A 298 -2.70 15.50 18.52
CA ALA A 298 -2.66 16.82 19.11
C ALA A 298 -2.07 17.90 18.21
N SER A 299 -1.77 17.62 16.93
CA SER A 299 -1.22 18.63 16.01
C SER A 299 -2.30 19.58 15.46
N PRO A 300 -1.96 20.84 15.11
CA PRO A 300 -2.91 21.74 14.46
C PRO A 300 -3.18 21.26 13.01
N ARG A 301 -4.41 21.51 12.55
CA ARG A 301 -4.80 21.31 11.15
C ARG A 301 -5.56 22.53 10.65
N GLY A 302 -5.29 22.97 9.43
CA GLY A 302 -6.12 23.94 8.74
C GLY A 302 -7.49 23.38 8.33
N GLU A 303 -8.38 24.23 7.91
CA GLU A 303 -9.63 23.83 7.28
C GLU A 303 -9.34 23.00 6.00
N LEU A 304 -10.09 21.92 5.78
CA LEU A 304 -10.01 21.12 4.55
C LEU A 304 -11.40 20.93 3.96
N VAL A 305 -11.58 21.43 2.73
CA VAL A 305 -12.76 21.14 1.92
C VAL A 305 -12.44 19.91 1.07
N PHE A 306 -13.24 18.85 1.21
CA PHE A 306 -13.04 17.60 0.49
C PHE A 306 -14.23 17.33 -0.44
N ALA A 307 -14.01 17.40 -1.76
CA ALA A 307 -15.05 17.17 -2.76
C ALA A 307 -14.93 15.75 -3.36
N LEU A 308 -16.06 15.06 -3.48
CA LEU A 308 -16.20 13.81 -4.21
C LEU A 308 -16.71 14.13 -5.62
N TRP A 309 -15.97 13.67 -6.62
CA TRP A 309 -16.17 14.07 -8.01
C TRP A 309 -16.38 12.83 -8.89
N GLU A 310 -17.55 12.74 -9.52
CA GLU A 310 -17.89 11.67 -10.45
C GLU A 310 -17.77 12.15 -11.90
N PRO A 311 -16.88 11.53 -12.74
CA PRO A 311 -16.81 11.86 -14.15
C PRO A 311 -18.10 11.53 -14.89
N PRO A 312 -18.50 12.32 -15.93
CA PRO A 312 -19.74 12.08 -16.65
C PRO A 312 -19.67 10.82 -17.53
N LEU A 313 -20.84 10.26 -17.84
CA LEU A 313 -20.98 9.27 -18.89
C LEU A 313 -20.62 9.88 -20.25
N THR A 314 -20.02 9.07 -21.11
CA THR A 314 -19.70 9.42 -22.50
C THR A 314 -20.74 8.83 -23.46
N GLU A 315 -20.70 9.21 -24.74
CA GLU A 315 -21.50 8.58 -25.78
C GLU A 315 -20.95 7.21 -26.22
N LEU A 316 -19.79 6.82 -25.70
CA LEU A 316 -19.15 5.56 -26.02
C LEU A 316 -19.80 4.41 -25.24
N HIS A 317 -19.83 3.25 -25.87
CA HIS A 317 -20.31 2.02 -25.27
C HIS A 317 -19.15 1.01 -25.14
N GLY A 318 -19.06 0.37 -23.98
CA GLY A 318 -18.09 -0.68 -23.70
C GLY A 318 -18.57 -2.09 -24.09
N GLU A 319 -18.04 -3.11 -23.42
CA GLU A 319 -18.44 -4.51 -23.62
C GLU A 319 -19.96 -4.66 -23.39
N LYS A 320 -20.61 -5.38 -24.32
CA LYS A 320 -22.08 -5.66 -24.26
C LYS A 320 -22.96 -4.40 -24.20
N GLY A 321 -22.49 -3.28 -24.76
CA GLY A 321 -23.22 -2.02 -24.77
C GLY A 321 -23.25 -1.30 -23.43
N ALA A 322 -22.38 -1.66 -22.48
CA ALA A 322 -22.28 -1.01 -21.19
C ALA A 322 -21.94 0.49 -21.34
N PRO A 323 -22.58 1.39 -20.56
CA PRO A 323 -22.19 2.80 -20.54
C PRO A 323 -20.75 2.94 -20.05
N VAL A 324 -20.02 3.91 -20.62
CA VAL A 324 -18.62 4.19 -20.29
C VAL A 324 -18.49 5.61 -19.74
N ARG A 325 -17.89 5.75 -18.59
CA ARG A 325 -17.57 7.05 -17.99
C ARG A 325 -16.29 7.64 -18.57
N ARG A 326 -16.20 8.95 -18.56
CA ARG A 326 -14.94 9.64 -18.82
C ARG A 326 -13.89 9.19 -17.80
N THR A 327 -12.66 8.94 -18.26
CA THR A 327 -11.62 8.40 -17.38
C THR A 327 -11.21 9.41 -16.30
N ALA A 328 -10.98 8.92 -15.07
CA ALA A 328 -10.47 9.76 -13.97
C ALA A 328 -9.17 10.50 -14.35
N THR A 329 -8.31 9.90 -15.17
CA THR A 329 -7.06 10.51 -15.66
C THR A 329 -7.34 11.75 -16.51
N ALA A 330 -8.29 11.67 -17.47
CA ALA A 330 -8.65 12.78 -18.33
C ALA A 330 -9.35 13.91 -17.55
N GLU A 331 -10.22 13.54 -16.62
CA GLU A 331 -10.92 14.50 -15.74
C GLU A 331 -9.94 15.22 -14.81
N THR A 332 -9.00 14.47 -14.21
CA THR A 332 -7.93 15.02 -13.36
C THR A 332 -7.01 15.98 -14.14
N ALA A 333 -6.72 15.68 -15.41
CA ALA A 333 -5.93 16.58 -16.25
C ALA A 333 -6.64 17.92 -16.48
N ASP A 334 -7.97 17.92 -16.66
CA ASP A 334 -8.76 19.15 -16.74
C ASP A 334 -8.72 19.96 -15.45
N LEU A 335 -8.97 19.29 -14.31
CA LEU A 335 -8.92 19.94 -13.00
C LEU A 335 -7.53 20.54 -12.71
N LEU A 336 -6.46 19.82 -13.02
CA LEU A 336 -5.09 20.31 -12.89
C LEU A 336 -4.81 21.53 -13.79
N THR A 337 -5.35 21.54 -15.01
CA THR A 337 -5.28 22.67 -15.93
C THR A 337 -5.96 23.88 -15.33
N ASP A 338 -7.21 23.75 -14.88
CA ASP A 338 -8.00 24.84 -14.33
C ASP A 338 -7.39 25.40 -13.03
N LEU A 339 -6.86 24.54 -12.16
CA LEU A 339 -6.13 24.95 -10.94
C LEU A 339 -4.86 25.73 -11.30
N THR A 340 -4.12 25.29 -12.33
CA THR A 340 -2.91 25.97 -12.81
C THR A 340 -3.24 27.34 -13.39
N VAL A 341 -4.32 27.47 -14.18
CA VAL A 341 -4.79 28.74 -14.73
C VAL A 341 -5.18 29.73 -13.61
N GLN A 342 -5.78 29.22 -12.52
CA GLN A 342 -6.13 30.01 -11.33
C GLN A 342 -4.91 30.38 -10.46
N GLY A 343 -3.70 29.91 -10.78
CA GLY A 343 -2.50 30.12 -9.97
C GLY A 343 -2.44 29.30 -8.69
N VAL A 344 -3.29 28.28 -8.56
CA VAL A 344 -3.39 27.41 -7.38
C VAL A 344 -2.28 26.35 -7.45
N ARG A 345 -1.46 26.24 -6.39
CA ARG A 345 -0.44 25.18 -6.32
C ARG A 345 -1.09 23.86 -5.96
N SER A 346 -0.98 22.90 -6.86
CA SER A 346 -1.69 21.64 -6.76
C SER A 346 -0.86 20.43 -7.15
N VAL A 347 -1.21 19.28 -6.56
CA VAL A 347 -0.70 17.96 -6.96
C VAL A 347 -1.87 17.08 -7.36
N ALA A 348 -1.73 16.41 -8.49
CA ALA A 348 -2.65 15.38 -8.97
C ALA A 348 -2.02 14.00 -8.75
N PHE A 349 -2.58 13.21 -7.83
CA PHE A 349 -2.13 11.84 -7.57
C PHE A 349 -2.80 10.86 -8.52
N VAL A 350 -2.04 9.88 -9.02
CA VAL A 350 -2.53 8.78 -9.84
C VAL A 350 -1.73 7.50 -9.58
N ARG A 351 -2.37 6.33 -9.65
CA ARG A 351 -1.74 5.05 -9.29
C ARG A 351 -0.61 4.61 -10.23
N SER A 352 -0.65 4.97 -11.52
CA SER A 352 0.29 4.48 -12.51
C SER A 352 1.29 5.53 -12.97
N ARG A 353 2.54 5.11 -13.25
CA ARG A 353 3.59 5.97 -13.82
C ARG A 353 3.17 6.57 -15.16
N ARG A 354 2.52 5.76 -16.01
CA ARG A 354 1.97 6.21 -17.31
C ARG A 354 0.85 7.23 -17.10
N GLY A 355 0.00 7.05 -16.11
CA GLY A 355 -1.05 8.02 -15.77
C GLY A 355 -0.51 9.39 -15.40
N ALA A 356 0.57 9.44 -14.59
CA ALA A 356 1.22 10.71 -14.22
C ALA A 356 1.79 11.45 -15.43
N GLU A 357 2.46 10.74 -16.33
CA GLU A 357 2.95 11.33 -17.59
C GLU A 357 1.78 11.83 -18.45
N LEU A 358 0.74 11.01 -18.61
CA LEU A 358 -0.42 11.35 -19.44
C LEU A 358 -1.17 12.59 -18.92
N ILE A 359 -1.42 12.67 -17.59
CA ILE A 359 -2.03 13.86 -16.97
C ILE A 359 -1.18 15.11 -17.29
N SER A 360 0.14 15.01 -17.12
CA SER A 360 1.06 16.12 -17.40
C SER A 360 1.03 16.56 -18.86
N VAL A 361 1.02 15.60 -19.81
CA VAL A 361 0.97 15.89 -21.26
C VAL A 361 -0.34 16.59 -21.62
N ILE A 362 -1.49 15.99 -21.24
CA ILE A 362 -2.81 16.56 -21.54
C ILE A 362 -2.97 17.96 -20.92
N ALA A 363 -2.53 18.14 -19.68
CA ALA A 363 -2.61 19.45 -19.03
C ALA A 363 -1.74 20.50 -19.76
N LYS A 364 -0.53 20.14 -20.19
CA LYS A 364 0.35 21.04 -20.96
C LYS A 364 -0.25 21.45 -22.31
N GLU A 365 -0.84 20.52 -23.04
CA GLU A 365 -1.52 20.79 -24.31
C GLU A 365 -2.63 21.80 -24.14
N ARG A 366 -3.50 21.60 -23.13
CA ARG A 366 -4.61 22.52 -22.84
C ARG A 366 -4.15 23.88 -22.31
N LEU A 367 -3.12 23.90 -21.47
CA LEU A 367 -2.53 25.14 -20.99
C LEU A 367 -1.92 25.98 -22.12
N ALA A 368 -1.34 25.32 -23.15
CA ALA A 368 -0.80 26.00 -24.33
C ALA A 368 -1.88 26.71 -25.15
N GLU A 369 -3.13 26.23 -25.12
CA GLU A 369 -4.28 26.89 -25.76
C GLU A 369 -4.71 28.16 -24.99
N VAL A 370 -4.46 28.22 -23.68
CA VAL A 370 -4.79 29.39 -22.84
C VAL A 370 -3.65 30.42 -22.90
N ASP A 371 -2.43 30.01 -22.59
CA ASP A 371 -1.22 30.85 -22.62
C ASP A 371 0.04 30.00 -22.83
N ARG A 372 0.88 30.38 -23.78
CA ARG A 372 2.12 29.65 -24.14
C ARG A 372 3.14 29.54 -22.99
N SER A 373 3.05 30.34 -21.95
CA SER A 373 3.94 30.28 -20.77
C SER A 373 3.50 29.27 -19.73
N LEU A 374 2.22 28.91 -19.68
CA LEU A 374 1.64 28.03 -18.66
C LEU A 374 2.10 26.57 -18.74
N PRO A 375 2.36 25.94 -19.90
CA PRO A 375 2.85 24.56 -19.96
C PRO A 375 4.12 24.31 -19.14
N ALA A 376 4.99 25.31 -19.02
CA ALA A 376 6.20 25.22 -18.20
C ALA A 376 5.92 25.16 -16.68
N ARG A 377 4.69 25.48 -16.24
CA ARG A 377 4.26 25.47 -14.85
C ARG A 377 3.74 24.11 -14.38
N VAL A 378 3.69 23.10 -15.26
CA VAL A 378 3.23 21.74 -14.96
C VAL A 378 4.29 20.72 -15.30
N ALA A 379 4.46 19.70 -14.44
CA ALA A 379 5.38 18.59 -14.66
C ALA A 379 4.80 17.25 -14.18
N ALA A 380 5.41 16.14 -14.61
CA ALA A 380 5.19 14.83 -14.02
C ALA A 380 6.24 14.53 -12.93
N TYR A 381 5.86 13.73 -11.92
CA TYR A 381 6.74 13.24 -10.86
C TYR A 381 6.46 11.76 -10.59
N ARG A 382 7.43 10.90 -10.79
CA ARG A 382 7.26 9.45 -10.59
C ARG A 382 8.54 8.72 -10.18
N GLY A 383 8.36 7.51 -9.66
CA GLY A 383 9.48 6.60 -9.47
C GLY A 383 10.16 6.28 -10.82
N GLY A 384 11.49 6.19 -10.78
CA GLY A 384 12.33 5.96 -11.96
C GLY A 384 12.99 7.22 -12.54
N TYR A 385 12.62 8.42 -12.10
CA TYR A 385 13.42 9.63 -12.35
C TYR A 385 14.69 9.62 -11.51
N LEU A 386 15.76 10.25 -12.04
CA LEU A 386 17.00 10.42 -11.29
C LEU A 386 16.76 11.23 -9.99
N PRO A 387 17.51 10.94 -8.91
CA PRO A 387 17.34 11.66 -7.65
C PRO A 387 17.51 13.18 -7.77
N GLU A 388 18.39 13.63 -8.67
CA GLU A 388 18.65 15.06 -8.95
C GLU A 388 17.45 15.72 -9.61
N GLU A 389 16.82 15.05 -10.58
CA GLU A 389 15.62 15.51 -11.29
C GLU A 389 14.44 15.64 -10.32
N ARG A 390 14.22 14.63 -9.48
CA ARG A 390 13.15 14.66 -8.46
C ARG A 390 13.33 15.84 -7.52
N ARG A 391 14.55 16.05 -6.98
CA ARG A 391 14.85 17.20 -6.12
C ARG A 391 14.70 18.55 -6.83
N ALA A 392 14.96 18.60 -8.14
CA ALA A 392 14.74 19.83 -8.91
C ALA A 392 13.24 20.15 -9.04
N LEU A 393 12.39 19.13 -9.30
CA LEU A 393 10.93 19.29 -9.34
C LEU A 393 10.35 19.68 -7.98
N GLU A 394 10.83 19.07 -6.90
CA GLU A 394 10.44 19.41 -5.52
C GLU A 394 10.75 20.90 -5.21
N ARG A 395 11.98 21.35 -5.52
CA ARG A 395 12.35 22.77 -5.34
C ARG A 395 11.52 23.71 -6.21
N ALA A 396 11.24 23.31 -7.47
CA ALA A 396 10.45 24.12 -8.39
C ALA A 396 8.99 24.27 -7.92
N LEU A 397 8.40 23.22 -7.34
CA LEU A 397 7.07 23.27 -6.74
C LEU A 397 7.07 24.12 -5.47
N HIS A 398 8.07 23.93 -4.60
CA HIS A 398 8.19 24.68 -3.36
C HIS A 398 8.41 26.19 -3.59
N SER A 399 9.22 26.55 -4.59
CA SER A 399 9.46 27.96 -4.98
C SER A 399 8.30 28.60 -5.76
N GLY A 400 7.28 27.83 -6.16
CA GLY A 400 6.18 28.31 -6.97
C GLY A 400 6.55 28.48 -8.45
N GLN A 401 7.69 27.97 -8.92
CA GLN A 401 8.00 27.87 -10.35
C GLN A 401 7.07 26.87 -11.04
N LEU A 402 6.76 25.76 -10.38
CA LEU A 402 5.68 24.85 -10.76
C LEU A 402 4.42 25.20 -9.96
N LEU A 403 3.28 25.15 -10.60
CA LEU A 403 1.95 25.28 -10.01
C LEU A 403 1.23 23.92 -9.98
N GLY A 404 1.45 23.07 -10.98
CA GLY A 404 0.84 21.75 -11.10
C GLY A 404 1.87 20.63 -11.15
N LEU A 405 1.64 19.53 -10.43
CA LEU A 405 2.47 18.35 -10.49
C LEU A 405 1.58 17.10 -10.59
N ALA A 406 1.73 16.30 -11.64
CA ALA A 406 1.08 15.00 -11.74
C ALA A 406 2.02 13.94 -11.15
N ALA A 407 1.59 13.27 -10.07
CA ALA A 407 2.46 12.40 -9.28
C ALA A 407 1.90 11.00 -9.07
N THR A 408 2.78 10.01 -8.89
CA THR A 408 2.41 8.70 -8.34
C THR A 408 2.53 8.72 -6.81
N THR A 409 2.21 7.58 -6.16
CA THR A 409 2.45 7.36 -4.72
C THR A 409 3.89 7.63 -4.26
N ALA A 410 4.84 7.81 -5.20
CA ALA A 410 6.21 8.22 -4.89
C ALA A 410 6.30 9.58 -4.17
N LEU A 411 5.28 10.45 -4.30
CA LEU A 411 5.17 11.73 -3.60
C LEU A 411 4.33 11.64 -2.31
N GLU A 412 3.72 10.50 -2.05
CA GLU A 412 2.88 10.23 -0.88
C GLU A 412 3.72 10.09 0.40
N LEU A 413 4.87 9.42 0.30
CA LEU A 413 5.74 9.07 1.43
C LEU A 413 7.09 9.80 1.40
N GLY A 414 7.49 10.37 2.52
CA GLY A 414 8.87 10.78 2.80
C GLY A 414 9.42 11.96 2.01
N ILE A 415 8.58 12.82 1.44
CA ILE A 415 9.00 14.02 0.75
C ILE A 415 8.31 15.22 1.36
N ASP A 416 9.09 16.25 1.69
CA ASP A 416 8.57 17.51 2.25
C ASP A 416 7.93 18.36 1.13
N VAL A 417 6.81 17.90 0.61
CA VAL A 417 5.89 18.64 -0.24
C VAL A 417 4.59 18.82 0.54
N SER A 418 4.62 19.72 1.49
CA SER A 418 3.47 20.13 2.30
C SER A 418 3.03 21.54 1.95
N GLY A 419 1.82 21.91 2.31
CA GLY A 419 1.30 23.26 2.14
C GLY A 419 0.95 23.62 0.71
N LEU A 420 0.43 22.65 -0.04
CA LEU A 420 -0.25 22.87 -1.30
C LEU A 420 -1.61 23.52 -1.06
N ASP A 421 -2.09 24.27 -2.05
CA ASP A 421 -3.40 24.89 -1.98
C ASP A 421 -4.53 23.87 -2.34
N ALA A 422 -4.21 22.92 -3.23
CA ALA A 422 -5.15 21.85 -3.62
C ALA A 422 -4.45 20.51 -3.93
N VAL A 423 -5.19 19.42 -3.75
CA VAL A 423 -4.82 18.07 -4.16
C VAL A 423 -5.97 17.43 -4.95
N VAL A 424 -5.66 16.79 -6.07
CA VAL A 424 -6.60 16.01 -6.87
C VAL A 424 -6.15 14.55 -6.86
N ILE A 425 -7.06 13.63 -6.57
CA ILE A 425 -6.76 12.19 -6.43
C ILE A 425 -7.51 11.45 -7.53
N ALA A 426 -6.80 10.93 -8.53
CA ALA A 426 -7.35 10.21 -9.67
C ALA A 426 -7.65 8.74 -9.31
N GLY A 427 -8.82 8.52 -8.75
CA GLY A 427 -9.30 7.26 -8.22
C GLY A 427 -8.85 7.00 -6.78
N TYR A 428 -9.66 6.23 -6.06
CA TYR A 428 -9.35 5.81 -4.70
C TYR A 428 -8.00 5.07 -4.64
N PRO A 429 -7.07 5.46 -3.77
CA PRO A 429 -5.69 4.95 -3.80
C PRO A 429 -5.53 3.51 -3.29
N GLY A 430 -6.61 2.89 -2.83
CA GLY A 430 -6.64 1.50 -2.35
C GLY A 430 -6.82 1.39 -0.83
N THR A 431 -6.49 2.43 -0.06
CA THR A 431 -6.74 2.50 1.38
C THR A 431 -7.15 3.90 1.80
N ARG A 432 -7.93 4.03 2.88
CA ARG A 432 -8.23 5.33 3.51
C ARG A 432 -6.95 5.97 4.05
N ALA A 433 -6.00 5.19 4.57
CA ALA A 433 -4.70 5.69 5.00
C ALA A 433 -4.01 6.47 3.89
N SER A 434 -3.89 5.88 2.69
CA SER A 434 -3.29 6.52 1.52
C SER A 434 -4.10 7.73 1.06
N LEU A 435 -5.45 7.65 1.08
CA LEU A 435 -6.32 8.78 0.76
C LEU A 435 -6.03 9.99 1.66
N TRP A 436 -5.98 9.77 2.97
CA TRP A 436 -5.70 10.83 3.94
C TRP A 436 -4.24 11.32 3.87
N GLN A 437 -3.29 10.46 3.52
CA GLN A 437 -1.89 10.87 3.29
C GLN A 437 -1.75 11.77 2.07
N GLN A 438 -2.47 11.46 0.99
CA GLN A 438 -2.50 12.29 -0.23
C GLN A 438 -3.24 13.60 0.03
N ALA A 439 -4.44 13.56 0.60
CA ALA A 439 -5.22 14.74 0.95
C ALA A 439 -4.47 15.66 1.95
N GLY A 440 -3.77 15.07 2.92
CA GLY A 440 -2.96 15.80 3.92
C GLY A 440 -1.72 16.51 3.35
N ARG A 441 -1.40 16.35 2.07
CA ARG A 441 -0.42 17.21 1.38
C ARG A 441 -0.96 18.60 1.09
N ALA A 442 -2.29 18.75 1.07
CA ALA A 442 -2.96 20.04 1.00
C ALA A 442 -3.04 20.70 2.37
N GLY A 443 -2.85 22.01 2.41
CA GLY A 443 -2.93 22.83 3.64
C GLY A 443 -1.61 22.99 4.37
N ARG A 444 -1.46 24.16 5.00
CA ARG A 444 -0.46 24.44 6.02
C ARG A 444 -1.18 24.75 7.33
N ALA A 445 -0.47 24.69 8.45
CA ALA A 445 -1.03 25.13 9.73
C ALA A 445 -1.71 26.50 9.58
N GLY A 446 -3.03 26.55 9.79
CA GLY A 446 -3.84 27.77 9.73
C GLY A 446 -4.32 28.24 8.34
N GLN A 447 -4.04 27.50 7.25
CA GLN A 447 -4.56 27.82 5.91
C GLN A 447 -5.54 26.73 5.44
N GLY A 448 -6.67 27.17 4.85
CA GLY A 448 -7.63 26.27 4.22
C GLY A 448 -7.06 25.62 2.95
N ALA A 449 -7.49 24.41 2.64
CA ALA A 449 -7.06 23.64 1.48
C ALA A 449 -8.21 22.86 0.83
N LEU A 450 -8.03 22.48 -0.44
CA LEU A 450 -8.99 21.71 -1.21
C LEU A 450 -8.42 20.32 -1.53
N ALA A 451 -9.19 19.25 -1.27
CA ALA A 451 -8.95 17.93 -1.78
C ALA A 451 -10.10 17.47 -2.67
N ILE A 452 -9.79 16.81 -3.79
CA ILE A 452 -10.80 16.30 -4.72
C ILE A 452 -10.49 14.84 -5.02
N LEU A 453 -11.43 13.93 -4.71
CA LEU A 453 -11.37 12.54 -5.17
C LEU A 453 -12.17 12.40 -6.46
N VAL A 454 -11.51 12.07 -7.56
CA VAL A 454 -12.13 11.83 -8.87
C VAL A 454 -12.34 10.33 -9.06
N ALA A 455 -13.57 9.88 -9.07
CA ALA A 455 -13.91 8.45 -9.18
C ALA A 455 -13.43 7.84 -10.50
N ARG A 456 -12.90 6.62 -10.43
CA ARG A 456 -12.71 5.74 -11.59
C ARG A 456 -14.03 5.04 -11.92
N ASP A 457 -14.11 4.52 -13.12
CA ASP A 457 -15.20 3.64 -13.55
C ASP A 457 -14.96 2.22 -13.00
N ASP A 458 -15.16 2.05 -11.68
CA ASP A 458 -15.09 0.77 -10.97
C ASP A 458 -16.05 0.75 -9.77
N PRO A 459 -16.44 -0.44 -9.25
CA PRO A 459 -17.47 -0.56 -8.21
C PRO A 459 -17.14 0.20 -6.93
N LEU A 460 -15.88 0.16 -6.49
CA LEU A 460 -15.47 0.78 -5.24
C LEU A 460 -15.47 2.31 -5.31
N ASP A 461 -14.87 2.88 -6.35
CA ASP A 461 -14.80 4.33 -6.50
C ASP A 461 -16.22 4.92 -6.65
N THR A 462 -17.07 4.28 -7.48
CA THR A 462 -18.47 4.69 -7.66
C THR A 462 -19.26 4.59 -6.35
N PHE A 463 -19.09 3.50 -5.59
CA PHE A 463 -19.69 3.36 -4.27
C PHE A 463 -19.30 4.52 -3.33
N LEU A 464 -17.99 4.81 -3.24
CA LEU A 464 -17.46 5.79 -2.31
C LEU A 464 -17.94 7.22 -2.58
N VAL A 465 -18.11 7.60 -3.84
CA VAL A 465 -18.61 8.96 -4.15
C VAL A 465 -20.10 9.13 -3.91
N HIS A 466 -20.86 8.04 -3.78
CA HIS A 466 -22.29 8.04 -3.43
C HIS A 466 -22.55 7.68 -1.95
N HIS A 467 -21.52 7.18 -1.23
CA HIS A 467 -21.59 6.81 0.18
C HIS A 467 -20.47 7.51 0.98
N PRO A 468 -20.55 8.85 1.15
CA PRO A 468 -19.52 9.64 1.82
C PRO A 468 -19.25 9.19 3.26
N GLU A 469 -20.25 8.62 3.95
CA GLU A 469 -20.11 8.04 5.29
C GLU A 469 -19.05 6.91 5.34
N ALA A 470 -18.86 6.19 4.24
CA ALA A 470 -17.84 5.15 4.14
C ALA A 470 -16.40 5.72 4.13
N LEU A 471 -16.23 7.00 3.79
CA LEU A 471 -14.93 7.68 3.80
C LEU A 471 -14.71 8.50 5.07
N PHE A 472 -15.72 9.26 5.50
CA PHE A 472 -15.57 10.31 6.50
C PHE A 472 -15.99 9.89 7.91
N GLN A 473 -16.86 8.86 8.04
CA GLN A 473 -17.40 8.41 9.33
C GLN A 473 -16.86 7.03 9.77
N GLN A 474 -16.03 6.40 8.95
CA GLN A 474 -15.43 5.11 9.27
C GLN A 474 -13.94 5.28 9.63
N PRO A 475 -13.43 4.51 10.60
CA PRO A 475 -12.00 4.49 10.88
C PRO A 475 -11.21 4.00 9.67
N VAL A 476 -9.92 4.29 9.64
CA VAL A 476 -9.01 3.72 8.64
C VAL A 476 -8.94 2.20 8.83
N GLU A 477 -8.76 1.48 7.76
CA GLU A 477 -8.73 0.01 7.74
C GLU A 477 -7.64 -0.56 8.66
N SER A 478 -7.92 -1.70 9.32
CA SER A 478 -6.90 -2.45 10.07
C SER A 478 -5.84 -3.01 9.11
N THR A 479 -4.58 -2.90 9.49
CA THR A 479 -3.47 -3.51 8.74
C THR A 479 -3.53 -5.03 8.87
N VAL A 480 -3.69 -5.72 7.75
CA VAL A 480 -3.76 -7.19 7.69
C VAL A 480 -2.38 -7.75 7.35
N LEU A 481 -1.91 -8.72 8.12
CA LEU A 481 -0.72 -9.53 7.85
C LEU A 481 -0.84 -10.87 8.61
N ASP A 482 -0.26 -11.93 8.03
CA ASP A 482 -0.24 -13.28 8.62
C ASP A 482 1.21 -13.78 8.76
N PRO A 483 1.85 -13.57 9.92
CA PRO A 483 3.21 -14.07 10.17
C PRO A 483 3.29 -15.60 10.24
N ASP A 484 2.18 -16.30 10.53
CA ASP A 484 2.13 -17.75 10.68
C ASP A 484 1.95 -18.49 9.35
N ASN A 485 1.77 -17.76 8.24
CA ASN A 485 1.72 -18.34 6.90
C ASN A 485 2.94 -19.25 6.66
N PRO A 486 2.76 -20.57 6.41
CA PRO A 486 3.86 -21.52 6.30
C PRO A 486 4.82 -21.21 5.14
N TYR A 487 4.35 -20.63 4.04
CA TYR A 487 5.18 -20.23 2.90
C TYR A 487 6.07 -19.03 3.21
N VAL A 488 5.62 -18.17 4.14
CA VAL A 488 6.42 -17.07 4.67
C VAL A 488 7.37 -17.57 5.75
N LEU A 489 6.86 -18.33 6.72
CA LEU A 489 7.60 -18.72 7.92
C LEU A 489 8.75 -19.70 7.63
N ALA A 490 8.53 -20.72 6.77
CA ALA A 490 9.52 -21.75 6.50
C ALA A 490 10.88 -21.23 6.03
N PRO A 491 11.00 -20.35 5.01
CA PRO A 491 12.29 -19.79 4.62
C PRO A 491 12.93 -18.92 5.71
N HIS A 492 12.14 -18.26 6.56
CA HIS A 492 12.68 -17.47 7.68
C HIS A 492 13.21 -18.35 8.83
N LEU A 493 12.61 -19.52 9.08
CA LEU A 493 13.17 -20.50 10.01
C LEU A 493 14.51 -21.05 9.49
N CYS A 494 14.62 -21.31 8.19
CA CYS A 494 15.89 -21.70 7.56
C CYS A 494 16.95 -20.60 7.70
N ALA A 495 16.59 -19.34 7.45
CA ALA A 495 17.48 -18.20 7.61
C ALA A 495 17.91 -18.00 9.08
N ALA A 496 16.98 -18.13 10.02
CA ALA A 496 17.27 -18.07 11.45
C ALA A 496 18.23 -19.18 11.90
N ALA A 497 18.06 -20.42 11.40
CA ALA A 497 18.95 -21.54 11.67
C ALA A 497 20.34 -21.38 11.05
N ALA A 498 20.47 -20.64 9.95
CA ALA A 498 21.75 -20.30 9.32
C ALA A 498 22.49 -19.18 10.07
N GLU A 499 21.78 -18.26 10.69
CA GLU A 499 22.34 -17.17 11.52
C GLU A 499 22.88 -17.72 12.84
N LEU A 500 22.08 -18.50 13.53
CA LEU A 500 22.39 -19.21 14.77
C LEU A 500 21.58 -20.51 14.81
N PRO A 501 22.10 -21.61 15.41
CA PRO A 501 21.29 -22.81 15.61
C PRO A 501 19.96 -22.47 16.24
N LEU A 502 18.85 -22.91 15.62
CA LEU A 502 17.50 -22.65 16.12
C LEU A 502 17.24 -23.58 17.29
N THR A 503 16.80 -23.06 18.42
CA THR A 503 16.54 -23.85 19.65
C THR A 503 15.04 -23.91 19.96
N ALA A 504 14.62 -24.84 20.81
CA ALA A 504 13.19 -24.95 21.18
C ALA A 504 12.61 -23.65 21.81
N PRO A 505 13.32 -22.92 22.68
CA PRO A 505 12.85 -21.63 23.18
C PRO A 505 12.69 -20.54 22.11
N ASP A 506 13.42 -20.66 20.99
CA ASP A 506 13.27 -19.70 19.89
C ASP A 506 11.91 -19.82 19.17
N LEU A 507 11.25 -21.00 19.24
CA LEU A 507 10.01 -21.27 18.50
C LEU A 507 8.86 -20.37 18.96
N ASP A 508 8.79 -20.06 20.25
CA ASP A 508 7.76 -19.17 20.82
C ASP A 508 7.82 -17.77 20.16
N LEU A 509 9.03 -17.35 19.73
CA LEU A 509 9.22 -16.08 19.04
C LEU A 509 8.63 -16.09 17.61
N PHE A 510 8.67 -17.24 16.93
CA PHE A 510 8.25 -17.37 15.53
C PHE A 510 6.76 -17.72 15.37
N GLY A 511 6.05 -18.06 16.44
CA GLY A 511 4.65 -18.42 16.44
C GLY A 511 4.40 -19.95 16.47
N PRO A 512 3.14 -20.35 16.67
CA PRO A 512 2.79 -21.77 16.88
C PRO A 512 3.09 -22.65 15.66
N ALA A 513 2.92 -22.14 14.45
CA ALA A 513 3.19 -22.87 13.22
C ALA A 513 4.68 -23.28 13.03
N ALA A 514 5.60 -22.64 13.75
CA ALA A 514 7.03 -22.94 13.67
C ALA A 514 7.33 -24.39 14.11
N ALA A 515 6.68 -24.86 15.17
CA ALA A 515 6.88 -26.23 15.66
C ALA A 515 6.37 -27.29 14.68
N GLU A 516 5.31 -27.01 13.93
CA GLU A 516 4.72 -27.91 12.93
C GLU A 516 5.54 -27.98 11.64
N LEU A 517 6.24 -26.89 11.31
CA LEU A 517 7.06 -26.81 10.09
C LEU A 517 8.43 -27.49 10.23
N LEU A 518 9.00 -27.54 11.45
CA LEU A 518 10.35 -28.11 11.64
C LEU A 518 10.50 -29.56 11.15
N PRO A 519 9.59 -30.51 11.42
CA PRO A 519 9.68 -31.87 10.88
C PRO A 519 9.66 -31.92 9.35
N GLN A 520 8.89 -31.04 8.72
CA GLN A 520 8.82 -30.93 7.26
C GLN A 520 10.15 -30.43 6.68
N LEU A 521 10.76 -29.41 7.31
CA LEU A 521 12.06 -28.87 6.92
C LEU A 521 13.20 -29.87 7.13
N GLU A 522 13.13 -30.73 8.16
CA GLU A 522 14.05 -31.83 8.36
C GLU A 522 13.90 -32.91 7.27
N THR A 523 12.67 -33.30 6.94
CA THR A 523 12.36 -34.26 5.87
C THR A 523 12.84 -33.75 4.52
N ALA A 524 12.67 -32.46 4.24
CA ALA A 524 13.17 -31.77 3.04
C ALA A 524 14.71 -31.59 3.04
N LYS A 525 15.41 -32.05 4.11
CA LYS A 525 16.86 -31.91 4.29
C LYS A 525 17.34 -30.46 4.20
N LEU A 526 16.50 -29.50 4.55
CA LEU A 526 16.85 -28.10 4.69
C LEU A 526 17.48 -27.84 6.05
N LEU A 527 16.93 -28.42 7.10
CA LEU A 527 17.45 -28.36 8.46
C LEU A 527 17.91 -29.74 8.94
N ARG A 528 18.81 -29.74 9.91
CA ARG A 528 19.25 -30.94 10.63
C ARG A 528 19.27 -30.65 12.12
N LYS A 529 18.54 -31.47 12.89
CA LYS A 529 18.55 -31.43 14.35
C LYS A 529 19.86 -31.97 14.93
N ARG A 530 20.45 -31.25 15.88
CA ARG A 530 21.60 -31.63 16.67
C ARG A 530 21.34 -31.28 18.14
N PRO A 531 22.18 -31.72 19.11
CA PRO A 531 22.02 -31.34 20.52
C PRO A 531 21.98 -29.82 20.75
N SER A 532 22.64 -29.01 19.93
CA SER A 532 22.66 -27.55 19.99
C SER A 532 21.47 -26.88 19.28
N GLY A 533 20.54 -27.63 18.71
CA GLY A 533 19.40 -27.10 17.95
C GLY A 533 19.38 -27.53 16.49
N TRP A 534 18.54 -26.86 15.69
CA TRP A 534 18.44 -27.10 14.25
C TRP A 534 19.42 -26.21 13.48
N HIS A 535 20.14 -26.82 12.54
CA HIS A 535 21.19 -26.21 11.73
C HIS A 535 20.80 -26.22 10.26
N TRP A 536 21.09 -25.14 9.55
CA TRP A 536 21.04 -25.06 8.10
C TRP A 536 22.03 -26.04 7.44
N THR A 537 21.64 -26.75 6.39
CA THR A 537 22.44 -27.85 5.85
C THR A 537 23.03 -27.57 4.48
N ARG A 538 22.56 -26.57 3.78
CA ARG A 538 22.98 -26.28 2.39
C ARG A 538 24.10 -25.25 2.32
N ARG A 539 24.79 -25.16 1.16
CA ARG A 539 25.85 -24.17 0.91
C ARG A 539 25.28 -22.82 0.50
N GLU A 540 24.12 -22.81 -0.14
CA GLU A 540 23.42 -21.61 -0.56
C GLU A 540 23.03 -20.79 0.68
N ARG A 541 22.93 -19.50 0.49
CA ARG A 541 22.50 -18.61 1.58
C ARG A 541 21.02 -18.81 1.86
N ALA A 542 20.67 -19.17 3.06
CA ALA A 542 19.28 -19.38 3.46
C ALA A 542 18.39 -18.12 3.25
N ALA A 543 18.95 -16.91 3.35
CA ALA A 543 18.24 -15.67 3.09
C ALA A 543 17.84 -15.49 1.60
N ASP A 544 18.43 -16.26 0.67
CA ASP A 544 18.07 -16.20 -0.75
C ASP A 544 16.95 -17.18 -1.11
N LEU A 545 16.42 -17.96 -0.15
CA LEU A 545 15.27 -18.83 -0.34
C LEU A 545 13.97 -18.05 -0.62
N THR A 546 13.91 -16.79 -0.21
CA THR A 546 12.73 -15.95 -0.43
C THR A 546 13.12 -14.52 -0.80
N ASP A 547 12.34 -13.93 -1.70
CA ASP A 547 12.30 -12.50 -1.91
C ASP A 547 11.13 -11.94 -1.10
N ILE A 548 11.43 -11.10 -0.10
CA ILE A 548 10.39 -10.57 0.80
C ILE A 548 9.41 -9.61 0.11
N ARG A 549 9.70 -9.18 -1.13
CA ARG A 549 8.82 -8.33 -1.94
C ARG A 549 8.20 -9.05 -3.13
N GLY A 550 8.69 -10.25 -3.45
CA GLY A 550 8.21 -11.07 -4.54
C GLY A 550 6.98 -11.88 -4.14
N GLU A 551 6.21 -12.29 -5.14
CA GLU A 551 5.06 -13.20 -4.97
C GLU A 551 5.46 -14.68 -4.83
N GLY A 552 6.75 -14.97 -4.72
CA GLY A 552 7.32 -16.32 -4.71
C GLY A 552 7.64 -16.81 -6.13
N GLY A 553 8.39 -17.95 -6.22
CA GLY A 553 8.81 -18.53 -7.48
C GLY A 553 10.04 -17.87 -8.10
N ARG A 554 10.44 -18.33 -9.29
CA ARG A 554 11.55 -17.75 -10.06
C ARG A 554 11.01 -16.72 -11.05
N PRO A 555 11.44 -15.43 -10.96
CA PRO A 555 11.05 -14.46 -11.98
C PRO A 555 11.45 -14.92 -13.38
N VAL A 556 10.53 -14.85 -14.32
CA VAL A 556 10.78 -15.17 -15.73
C VAL A 556 11.48 -13.97 -16.38
N GLN A 557 12.64 -14.21 -16.97
CA GLN A 557 13.45 -13.20 -17.65
C GLN A 557 12.87 -12.92 -19.04
N ILE A 558 12.69 -11.66 -19.41
CA ILE A 558 12.27 -11.24 -20.75
C ILE A 558 13.53 -10.89 -21.54
N VAL A 559 13.87 -11.74 -22.49
CA VAL A 559 15.12 -11.64 -23.26
C VAL A 559 14.81 -11.38 -24.74
N GLU A 560 15.43 -10.32 -25.29
CA GLU A 560 15.32 -10.00 -26.71
C GLU A 560 16.08 -11.03 -27.57
N GLU A 561 15.35 -11.73 -28.42
CA GLU A 561 15.90 -12.71 -29.33
C GLU A 561 16.88 -12.02 -30.32
N GLY A 562 17.99 -12.68 -30.64
CA GLY A 562 19.02 -12.14 -31.51
C GLY A 562 20.07 -11.23 -30.86
N THR A 563 19.72 -10.44 -29.84
CA THR A 563 20.71 -9.62 -29.10
C THR A 563 21.11 -10.24 -27.76
N GLY A 564 20.28 -11.12 -27.21
CA GLY A 564 20.46 -11.66 -25.85
C GLY A 564 20.26 -10.62 -24.73
N ARG A 565 19.75 -9.43 -25.06
CA ARG A 565 19.56 -8.34 -24.11
C ARG A 565 18.41 -8.66 -23.15
N LEU A 566 18.70 -8.60 -21.84
CA LEU A 566 17.67 -8.68 -20.81
C LEU A 566 16.88 -7.35 -20.79
N LEU A 567 15.58 -7.42 -21.10
CA LEU A 567 14.67 -6.27 -21.04
C LEU A 567 14.13 -6.06 -19.63
N GLY A 568 13.79 -7.13 -18.92
CA GLY A 568 13.19 -7.08 -17.60
C GLY A 568 12.82 -8.46 -17.09
N THR A 569 12.01 -8.50 -16.04
CA THR A 569 11.48 -9.74 -15.47
C THR A 569 9.97 -9.60 -15.25
N VAL A 570 9.27 -10.72 -15.25
CA VAL A 570 7.87 -10.86 -14.85
C VAL A 570 7.79 -11.96 -13.80
N ASP A 571 6.91 -11.78 -12.82
CA ASP A 571 6.70 -12.81 -11.79
C ASP A 571 6.20 -14.10 -12.42
N GLU A 572 6.63 -15.25 -11.88
CA GLU A 572 6.22 -16.56 -12.38
C GLU A 572 4.70 -16.69 -12.41
N SER A 573 4.01 -16.12 -11.40
CA SER A 573 2.55 -16.09 -11.30
C SER A 573 1.87 -15.44 -12.51
N ALA A 574 2.45 -14.38 -13.03
CA ALA A 574 1.91 -13.61 -14.15
C ALA A 574 2.46 -14.04 -15.52
N ALA A 575 3.47 -14.93 -15.57
CA ALA A 575 4.16 -15.25 -16.83
C ALA A 575 3.22 -15.87 -17.88
N HIS A 576 2.33 -16.79 -17.47
CA HIS A 576 1.39 -17.45 -18.38
C HIS A 576 0.37 -16.50 -19.01
N THR A 577 0.02 -15.41 -18.32
CA THR A 577 -0.94 -14.42 -18.82
C THR A 577 -0.27 -13.26 -19.55
N ALA A 578 0.96 -12.89 -19.19
CA ALA A 578 1.63 -11.68 -19.67
C ALA A 578 2.65 -11.92 -20.80
N VAL A 579 3.34 -13.11 -20.78
CA VAL A 579 4.44 -13.40 -21.70
C VAL A 579 4.33 -14.82 -22.31
N HIS A 580 3.08 -15.34 -22.50
CA HIS A 580 2.84 -16.56 -23.24
C HIS A 580 3.26 -16.39 -24.71
N GLU A 581 3.46 -17.50 -25.43
CA GLU A 581 3.77 -17.47 -26.87
C GLU A 581 2.68 -16.71 -27.63
N GLY A 582 3.07 -15.78 -28.49
CA GLY A 582 2.18 -14.89 -29.25
C GLY A 582 1.66 -13.67 -28.47
N ALA A 583 2.01 -13.49 -27.19
CA ALA A 583 1.64 -12.32 -26.42
C ALA A 583 2.32 -11.05 -26.95
N VAL A 584 1.62 -9.93 -26.88
CA VAL A 584 2.15 -8.60 -27.17
C VAL A 584 2.58 -7.95 -25.86
N HIS A 585 3.90 -7.82 -25.68
CA HIS A 585 4.51 -7.23 -24.48
C HIS A 585 4.98 -5.80 -24.75
N LEU A 586 4.65 -4.87 -23.86
CA LEU A 586 5.06 -3.47 -23.92
C LEU A 586 6.18 -3.18 -22.92
N HIS A 587 7.35 -2.76 -23.43
CA HIS A 587 8.49 -2.39 -22.58
C HIS A 587 9.08 -1.04 -22.99
N GLN A 588 9.14 -0.06 -22.06
CA GLN A 588 9.68 1.30 -22.31
C GLN A 588 9.16 1.98 -23.58
N GLY A 589 7.87 1.84 -23.86
CA GLY A 589 7.23 2.43 -25.03
C GLY A 589 7.45 1.67 -26.35
N ARG A 590 8.23 0.59 -26.35
CA ARG A 590 8.41 -0.33 -27.49
C ARG A 590 7.56 -1.56 -27.31
N THR A 591 7.04 -2.06 -28.41
CA THR A 591 6.21 -3.27 -28.45
C THR A 591 7.03 -4.46 -28.90
N TYR A 592 6.84 -5.58 -28.21
CA TYR A 592 7.51 -6.84 -28.49
C TYR A 592 6.49 -7.96 -28.66
N LEU A 593 6.75 -8.90 -29.55
CA LEU A 593 5.99 -10.12 -29.70
C LEU A 593 6.76 -11.26 -28.99
N VAL A 594 6.10 -11.98 -28.09
CA VAL A 594 6.70 -13.14 -27.43
C VAL A 594 6.75 -14.31 -28.41
N ARG A 595 7.94 -14.82 -28.69
CA ARG A 595 8.18 -15.93 -29.59
C ARG A 595 8.13 -17.27 -28.90
N LYS A 596 8.65 -17.34 -27.68
CA LYS A 596 8.66 -18.57 -26.85
C LYS A 596 8.62 -18.20 -25.37
N LEU A 597 7.81 -18.93 -24.59
CA LEU A 597 7.91 -18.96 -23.15
C LEU A 597 8.58 -20.28 -22.74
N ASP A 598 9.78 -20.21 -22.20
CA ASP A 598 10.52 -21.35 -21.68
C ASP A 598 10.41 -21.38 -20.17
N LEU A 599 9.58 -22.32 -19.66
CA LEU A 599 9.31 -22.44 -18.23
C LEU A 599 10.44 -23.16 -17.48
N GLU A 600 11.23 -24.02 -18.15
CA GLU A 600 12.37 -24.73 -17.54
C GLU A 600 13.51 -23.76 -17.25
N ASP A 601 13.83 -22.89 -18.21
CA ASP A 601 14.88 -21.88 -18.09
C ASP A 601 14.37 -20.57 -17.45
N SER A 602 13.05 -20.49 -17.12
CA SER A 602 12.42 -19.26 -16.62
C SER A 602 12.72 -18.04 -17.51
N ALA A 603 12.53 -18.19 -18.84
CA ALA A 603 12.82 -17.16 -19.82
C ALA A 603 11.70 -17.01 -20.87
N ALA A 604 11.38 -15.78 -21.23
CA ALA A 604 10.52 -15.44 -22.35
C ALA A 604 11.35 -14.76 -23.43
N LEU A 605 11.42 -15.39 -24.62
CA LEU A 605 12.12 -14.83 -25.79
C LEU A 605 11.18 -13.91 -26.53
N VAL A 606 11.60 -12.67 -26.76
CA VAL A 606 10.79 -11.63 -27.40
C VAL A 606 11.51 -11.00 -28.58
N GLU A 607 10.75 -10.58 -29.59
CA GLU A 607 11.23 -9.85 -30.76
C GLU A 607 10.54 -8.49 -30.85
N GLU A 608 11.29 -7.43 -31.16
CA GLU A 608 10.68 -6.10 -31.39
C GLU A 608 9.75 -6.16 -32.60
N ALA A 609 8.48 -5.84 -32.37
CA ALA A 609 7.44 -5.86 -33.41
C ALA A 609 6.39 -4.79 -33.08
N ASN A 610 5.64 -4.37 -34.09
CA ASN A 610 4.57 -3.39 -33.91
C ASN A 610 3.24 -3.92 -34.49
N PRO A 611 2.65 -4.95 -33.89
CA PRO A 611 1.39 -5.52 -34.37
C PRO A 611 0.24 -4.52 -34.16
N PRO A 612 -0.76 -4.48 -35.07
CA PRO A 612 -1.90 -3.57 -34.98
C PRO A 612 -2.96 -4.05 -33.96
N TYR A 613 -2.58 -4.95 -33.04
CA TYR A 613 -3.45 -5.54 -32.04
C TYR A 613 -2.73 -5.69 -30.69
N SER A 614 -3.52 -5.78 -29.64
CA SER A 614 -3.10 -6.25 -28.31
C SER A 614 -3.58 -7.68 -28.08
N THR A 615 -3.01 -8.36 -27.09
CA THR A 615 -3.41 -9.71 -26.68
C THR A 615 -3.99 -9.72 -25.27
N THR A 616 -4.97 -10.58 -25.04
CA THR A 616 -5.59 -10.81 -23.73
C THR A 616 -5.71 -12.33 -23.52
N ALA A 617 -5.01 -12.87 -22.55
CA ALA A 617 -5.12 -14.27 -22.18
C ALA A 617 -6.52 -14.61 -21.67
N ARG A 618 -6.95 -15.85 -21.94
CA ARG A 618 -8.15 -16.47 -21.40
C ARG A 618 -7.74 -17.69 -20.58
N ASP A 619 -8.26 -17.78 -19.39
CA ASP A 619 -7.96 -18.86 -18.46
C ASP A 619 -9.23 -19.51 -17.93
N THR A 620 -9.06 -20.72 -17.45
CA THR A 620 -10.07 -21.46 -16.70
C THR A 620 -9.57 -21.64 -15.29
N THR A 621 -10.45 -21.44 -14.32
CA THR A 621 -10.13 -21.59 -12.90
C THR A 621 -11.07 -22.62 -12.26
N ALA A 622 -10.49 -23.59 -11.58
CA ALA A 622 -11.20 -24.55 -10.73
C ALA A 622 -10.72 -24.39 -9.28
N ILE A 623 -11.59 -24.68 -8.33
CA ILE A 623 -11.29 -24.60 -6.91
C ILE A 623 -11.76 -25.87 -6.20
N ALA A 624 -10.98 -26.36 -5.25
CA ALA A 624 -11.31 -27.49 -4.39
C ALA A 624 -11.11 -27.09 -2.92
N VAL A 625 -12.05 -27.47 -2.05
CA VAL A 625 -11.94 -27.26 -0.61
C VAL A 625 -11.03 -28.33 -0.02
N LEU A 626 -9.92 -27.91 0.61
CA LEU A 626 -9.00 -28.82 1.29
C LEU A 626 -9.41 -29.02 2.76
N GLU A 627 -9.75 -27.92 3.43
CA GLU A 627 -10.11 -27.93 4.84
C GLU A 627 -11.02 -26.72 5.15
N THR A 628 -12.03 -26.93 5.99
CA THR A 628 -12.90 -25.88 6.52
C THR A 628 -12.53 -25.64 7.98
N ASP A 629 -11.91 -24.49 8.26
CA ASP A 629 -11.46 -24.16 9.62
C ASP A 629 -12.60 -23.62 10.47
N THR A 630 -13.43 -22.77 9.86
CA THR A 630 -14.55 -22.12 10.53
C THR A 630 -15.77 -22.10 9.61
N GLU A 631 -16.92 -22.43 10.19
CA GLU A 631 -18.20 -22.42 9.51
C GLU A 631 -19.24 -21.80 10.41
N ILE A 632 -20.02 -20.87 9.86
CA ILE A 632 -21.17 -20.27 10.55
C ILE A 632 -22.45 -20.43 9.71
N PRO A 633 -23.59 -20.71 10.33
CA PRO A 633 -24.88 -20.72 9.64
C PRO A 633 -25.19 -19.34 9.05
N TRP A 634 -25.68 -19.32 7.81
CA TRP A 634 -26.09 -18.11 7.13
C TRP A 634 -27.50 -18.33 6.52
N GLY A 635 -28.50 -18.23 7.38
CA GLY A 635 -29.84 -18.79 7.08
C GLY A 635 -29.75 -20.32 6.94
N ASP A 636 -30.32 -20.84 5.85
CA ASP A 636 -30.22 -22.28 5.51
C ASP A 636 -28.93 -22.63 4.79
N GLY A 637 -28.19 -21.61 4.33
CA GLY A 637 -26.83 -21.75 3.74
C GLY A 637 -25.74 -21.61 4.81
N ARG A 638 -24.50 -21.45 4.37
CA ARG A 638 -23.31 -21.36 5.24
C ARG A 638 -22.35 -20.32 4.74
N LEU A 639 -21.67 -19.66 5.67
CA LEU A 639 -20.44 -18.90 5.41
C LEU A 639 -19.27 -19.69 6.02
N CYS A 640 -18.26 -19.95 5.21
CA CYS A 640 -17.11 -20.77 5.60
C CYS A 640 -15.81 -20.00 5.36
N TYR A 641 -14.79 -20.37 6.13
CA TYR A 641 -13.40 -19.95 5.95
C TYR A 641 -12.50 -21.18 6.06
N GLY A 642 -11.47 -21.28 5.21
CA GLY A 642 -10.57 -22.41 5.26
C GLY A 642 -9.52 -22.42 4.15
N SER A 643 -8.91 -23.60 3.95
CA SER A 643 -7.87 -23.83 2.95
C SER A 643 -8.48 -24.40 1.66
N VAL A 644 -8.01 -23.88 0.53
CA VAL A 644 -8.45 -24.29 -0.80
C VAL A 644 -7.27 -24.52 -1.72
N GLU A 645 -7.48 -25.35 -2.76
CA GLU A 645 -6.56 -25.49 -3.88
C GLU A 645 -7.22 -24.91 -5.13
N VAL A 646 -6.62 -23.85 -5.66
CA VAL A 646 -7.07 -23.18 -6.88
C VAL A 646 -6.20 -23.64 -8.04
N THR A 647 -6.80 -24.20 -9.08
CA THR A 647 -6.13 -24.59 -10.32
C THR A 647 -6.51 -23.62 -11.42
N ASN A 648 -5.52 -22.92 -11.96
CA ASN A 648 -5.70 -21.98 -13.08
C ASN A 648 -4.90 -22.46 -14.29
N GLN A 649 -5.51 -22.41 -15.48
CA GLN A 649 -4.86 -22.75 -16.73
C GLN A 649 -5.21 -21.73 -17.80
N VAL A 650 -4.20 -21.11 -18.39
CA VAL A 650 -4.36 -20.26 -19.58
C VAL A 650 -4.51 -21.18 -20.80
N VAL A 651 -5.69 -21.14 -21.41
CA VAL A 651 -6.10 -22.07 -22.48
C VAL A 651 -6.07 -21.43 -23.87
N SER A 652 -6.15 -20.11 -23.93
CA SER A 652 -6.13 -19.36 -25.19
C SER A 652 -5.81 -17.90 -24.98
N PHE A 653 -5.64 -17.14 -26.05
CA PHE A 653 -5.63 -15.67 -26.00
C PHE A 653 -6.42 -15.06 -27.15
N LEU A 654 -7.01 -13.90 -26.88
CA LEU A 654 -7.70 -13.08 -27.87
C LEU A 654 -6.76 -12.03 -28.43
N ARG A 655 -6.79 -11.84 -29.74
CA ARG A 655 -6.20 -10.67 -30.40
C ARG A 655 -7.26 -9.58 -30.54
N ARG A 656 -6.99 -8.39 -30.00
CA ARG A 656 -7.91 -7.27 -30.00
C ARG A 656 -7.32 -6.09 -30.77
N LYS A 657 -8.08 -5.48 -31.64
CA LYS A 657 -7.69 -4.28 -32.39
C LYS A 657 -7.41 -3.14 -31.41
N LEU A 658 -6.29 -2.42 -31.60
CA LEU A 658 -5.81 -1.41 -30.63
C LEU A 658 -6.80 -0.29 -30.36
N ILE A 659 -7.54 0.17 -31.37
CA ILE A 659 -8.42 1.34 -31.25
C ILE A 659 -9.84 0.95 -30.85
N THR A 660 -10.41 -0.08 -31.45
CA THR A 660 -11.81 -0.46 -31.27
C THR A 660 -12.01 -1.52 -30.17
N GLY A 661 -10.94 -2.25 -29.77
CA GLY A 661 -11.06 -3.40 -28.89
C GLY A 661 -11.74 -4.63 -29.53
N GLU A 662 -12.11 -4.54 -30.81
CA GLU A 662 -12.74 -5.62 -31.58
C GLU A 662 -11.89 -6.90 -31.54
N VAL A 663 -12.51 -8.03 -31.30
CA VAL A 663 -11.83 -9.33 -31.29
C VAL A 663 -11.54 -9.74 -32.71
N LEU A 664 -10.27 -9.83 -33.07
CA LEU A 664 -9.78 -10.25 -34.40
C LEU A 664 -9.71 -11.77 -34.54
N GLY A 665 -9.61 -12.47 -33.44
CA GLY A 665 -9.52 -13.92 -33.39
C GLY A 665 -9.03 -14.45 -32.06
N GLU A 666 -9.18 -15.75 -31.86
CA GLU A 666 -8.71 -16.50 -30.71
C GLU A 666 -7.66 -17.53 -31.14
N THR A 667 -6.61 -17.66 -30.35
CA THR A 667 -5.54 -18.65 -30.54
C THR A 667 -5.42 -19.52 -29.31
N LYS A 668 -5.49 -20.85 -29.49
CA LYS A 668 -5.34 -21.81 -28.38
C LYS A 668 -3.89 -21.83 -27.88
N LEU A 669 -3.73 -22.06 -26.59
CA LEU A 669 -2.45 -22.27 -25.92
C LEU A 669 -2.48 -23.62 -25.21
N ASP A 670 -1.31 -24.27 -25.16
CA ASP A 670 -1.09 -25.50 -24.41
C ASP A 670 -0.10 -25.23 -23.26
N LEU A 671 -0.57 -24.48 -22.26
CA LEU A 671 0.20 -24.18 -21.08
C LEU A 671 -0.20 -25.14 -19.93
N PRO A 672 0.74 -25.56 -19.09
CA PRO A 672 0.42 -26.42 -17.95
C PRO A 672 -0.50 -25.70 -16.95
N PRO A 673 -1.40 -26.43 -16.28
CA PRO A 673 -2.16 -25.89 -15.18
C PRO A 673 -1.22 -25.47 -14.03
N ARG A 674 -1.61 -24.45 -13.30
CA ARG A 674 -0.92 -23.97 -12.11
C ARG A 674 -1.83 -24.13 -10.91
N THR A 675 -1.29 -24.65 -9.83
CA THR A 675 -2.02 -24.84 -8.56
C THR A 675 -1.54 -23.83 -7.53
N LEU A 676 -2.48 -23.24 -6.81
CA LEU A 676 -2.27 -22.33 -5.70
C LEU A 676 -3.00 -22.88 -4.48
N ARG A 677 -2.28 -23.27 -3.44
CA ARG A 677 -2.86 -23.56 -2.13
C ARG A 677 -2.90 -22.30 -1.32
N THR A 678 -4.12 -21.89 -0.95
CA THR A 678 -4.35 -20.60 -0.32
C THR A 678 -5.52 -20.63 0.65
N ARG A 679 -5.88 -19.47 1.19
CA ARG A 679 -7.02 -19.27 2.09
C ARG A 679 -8.17 -18.65 1.32
N ALA A 680 -9.38 -19.08 1.64
CA ALA A 680 -10.61 -18.55 1.04
C ALA A 680 -11.71 -18.37 2.07
N VAL A 681 -12.59 -17.40 1.78
CA VAL A 681 -13.93 -17.30 2.33
C VAL A 681 -14.91 -17.70 1.25
N TRP A 682 -15.92 -18.49 1.59
CA TRP A 682 -16.99 -18.83 0.65
C TRP A 682 -18.34 -18.92 1.32
N TRP A 683 -19.37 -18.63 0.55
CA TRP A 683 -20.73 -18.74 0.99
C TRP A 683 -21.55 -19.59 0.02
N THR A 684 -22.48 -20.38 0.60
CA THR A 684 -23.36 -21.29 -0.12
C THR A 684 -24.80 -20.78 -0.09
N VAL A 685 -25.60 -21.18 -1.08
CA VAL A 685 -27.01 -20.84 -1.18
C VAL A 685 -27.82 -22.13 -1.36
N THR A 686 -28.92 -22.26 -0.61
CA THR A 686 -29.83 -23.41 -0.73
C THR A 686 -30.89 -23.18 -1.80
N GLN A 687 -31.59 -24.26 -2.22
CA GLN A 687 -32.68 -24.17 -3.18
C GLN A 687 -33.81 -23.28 -2.63
N ASP A 688 -34.16 -23.38 -1.35
CA ASP A 688 -35.21 -22.57 -0.72
C ASP A 688 -34.85 -21.06 -0.74
N GLN A 689 -33.58 -20.72 -0.56
CA GLN A 689 -33.10 -19.34 -0.70
C GLN A 689 -33.17 -18.85 -2.15
N LEU A 690 -32.85 -19.73 -3.14
CA LEU A 690 -32.98 -19.42 -4.56
C LEU A 690 -34.44 -19.16 -4.95
N ASP A 691 -35.34 -20.01 -4.47
CA ASP A 691 -36.79 -19.88 -4.73
C ASP A 691 -37.35 -18.59 -4.12
N SER A 692 -36.98 -18.26 -2.88
CA SER A 692 -37.29 -17.01 -2.20
C SER A 692 -36.79 -15.78 -2.97
N ALA A 693 -35.55 -15.87 -3.50
CA ALA A 693 -34.96 -14.84 -4.34
C ALA A 693 -35.48 -14.82 -5.78
N ARG A 694 -36.35 -15.76 -6.16
CA ARG A 694 -36.89 -15.97 -7.52
C ARG A 694 -35.76 -16.08 -8.56
N ILE A 695 -34.76 -16.91 -8.26
CA ILE A 695 -33.61 -17.20 -9.13
C ILE A 695 -33.84 -18.60 -9.74
N ASN A 696 -34.06 -18.64 -11.05
CA ASN A 696 -34.19 -19.88 -11.80
C ASN A 696 -32.80 -20.34 -12.31
N PRO A 697 -32.66 -21.60 -12.78
CA PRO A 697 -31.39 -22.14 -13.27
C PRO A 697 -30.74 -21.34 -14.42
N GLU A 698 -31.55 -20.66 -15.26
CA GLU A 698 -31.06 -19.90 -16.41
C GLU A 698 -30.25 -18.67 -16.01
N ILE A 699 -30.64 -17.99 -14.91
CA ILE A 699 -30.00 -16.79 -14.42
C ILE A 699 -29.03 -17.04 -13.26
N LEU A 700 -29.04 -18.25 -12.67
CA LEU A 700 -28.27 -18.60 -11.47
C LEU A 700 -26.77 -18.34 -11.68
N GLY A 701 -26.19 -18.90 -12.74
CA GLY A 701 -24.75 -18.73 -13.02
C GLY A 701 -24.36 -17.26 -13.16
N GLY A 702 -25.17 -16.49 -13.90
CA GLY A 702 -24.93 -15.05 -14.06
C GLY A 702 -25.13 -14.22 -12.78
N ALA A 703 -26.04 -14.64 -11.89
CA ALA A 703 -26.27 -13.98 -10.61
C ALA A 703 -25.11 -14.20 -9.62
N LEU A 704 -24.63 -15.43 -9.52
CA LEU A 704 -23.47 -15.78 -8.70
C LEU A 704 -22.20 -15.06 -9.18
N HIS A 705 -21.95 -15.08 -10.49
CA HIS A 705 -20.77 -14.48 -11.12
C HIS A 705 -20.78 -12.94 -10.95
N ALA A 706 -21.94 -12.29 -11.10
CA ALA A 706 -22.05 -10.85 -10.86
C ALA A 706 -21.85 -10.49 -9.38
N ALA A 707 -22.35 -11.31 -8.45
CA ALA A 707 -22.12 -11.14 -7.02
C ALA A 707 -20.65 -11.34 -6.65
N GLU A 708 -19.98 -12.32 -7.23
CA GLU A 708 -18.54 -12.57 -7.07
C GLU A 708 -17.70 -11.34 -7.48
N HIS A 709 -17.89 -10.87 -8.73
CA HIS A 709 -17.14 -9.72 -9.25
C HIS A 709 -17.28 -8.48 -8.38
N ALA A 710 -18.52 -8.15 -7.98
CA ALA A 710 -18.75 -6.99 -7.14
C ALA A 710 -18.17 -7.19 -5.73
N SER A 711 -18.24 -8.41 -5.18
CA SER A 711 -17.65 -8.73 -3.87
C SER A 711 -16.13 -8.54 -3.86
N ILE A 712 -15.43 -9.00 -4.89
CA ILE A 712 -13.98 -8.75 -5.09
C ILE A 712 -13.72 -7.25 -5.22
N GLY A 713 -14.57 -6.53 -5.98
CA GLY A 713 -14.44 -5.08 -6.16
C GLY A 713 -14.56 -4.28 -4.85
N MET A 714 -15.42 -4.74 -3.94
CA MET A 714 -15.72 -4.06 -2.68
C MET A 714 -14.83 -4.47 -1.50
N LEU A 715 -14.14 -5.62 -1.58
CA LEU A 715 -13.33 -6.13 -0.46
C LEU A 715 -12.22 -5.17 0.00
N PRO A 716 -11.54 -4.38 -0.87
CA PRO A 716 -10.54 -3.40 -0.43
C PRO A 716 -11.04 -2.37 0.59
N LEU A 717 -12.36 -2.18 0.72
CA LEU A 717 -12.95 -1.31 1.75
C LEU A 717 -12.89 -1.91 3.16
N PHE A 718 -12.78 -3.23 3.28
CA PHE A 718 -12.83 -4.01 4.53
C PHE A 718 -11.49 -4.63 4.92
N ALA A 719 -10.68 -4.96 3.91
CA ALA A 719 -9.33 -5.49 4.07
C ALA A 719 -8.33 -4.62 3.30
N THR A 720 -7.14 -4.42 3.84
CA THR A 720 -6.09 -3.57 3.23
C THR A 720 -5.42 -4.26 2.02
N CYS A 721 -6.22 -4.71 1.06
CA CYS A 721 -5.78 -5.40 -0.16
C CYS A 721 -5.96 -4.54 -1.41
N ASP A 722 -5.26 -4.90 -2.48
CA ASP A 722 -5.62 -4.49 -3.84
C ASP A 722 -6.56 -5.56 -4.45
N ARG A 723 -7.44 -5.16 -5.37
CA ARG A 723 -8.27 -6.13 -6.10
C ARG A 723 -7.44 -7.19 -6.86
N TRP A 724 -6.15 -6.93 -7.10
CA TRP A 724 -5.23 -7.88 -7.75
C TRP A 724 -4.68 -8.92 -6.78
N ASP A 725 -4.73 -8.67 -5.47
CA ASP A 725 -4.31 -9.59 -4.40
C ASP A 725 -5.35 -10.70 -4.13
N ILE A 726 -6.53 -10.61 -4.76
CA ILE A 726 -7.68 -11.46 -4.47
C ILE A 726 -8.18 -12.08 -5.78
N GLY A 727 -8.58 -13.34 -5.72
CA GLY A 727 -9.31 -14.04 -6.78
C GLY A 727 -10.72 -14.46 -6.33
N GLY A 728 -11.53 -14.92 -7.29
CA GLY A 728 -12.81 -15.52 -7.00
C GLY A 728 -13.21 -16.57 -8.00
N VAL A 729 -14.14 -17.42 -7.60
CA VAL A 729 -14.78 -18.44 -8.42
C VAL A 729 -16.22 -18.60 -7.96
N SER A 730 -17.14 -18.60 -8.89
CA SER A 730 -18.56 -18.88 -8.64
C SER A 730 -19.02 -20.11 -9.42
N VAL A 731 -19.67 -21.03 -8.74
CA VAL A 731 -20.08 -22.33 -9.32
C VAL A 731 -21.57 -22.60 -8.98
N PRO A 732 -22.43 -22.84 -9.99
CA PRO A 732 -23.85 -23.15 -9.75
C PRO A 732 -24.07 -24.46 -8.98
N LEU A 733 -23.16 -25.40 -9.05
CA LEU A 733 -23.15 -26.63 -8.26
C LEU A 733 -21.69 -27.04 -8.02
N HIS A 734 -21.18 -26.74 -6.85
CA HIS A 734 -19.79 -27.07 -6.51
C HIS A 734 -19.68 -28.52 -6.01
N PRO A 735 -18.68 -29.30 -6.47
CA PRO A 735 -18.58 -30.72 -6.12
C PRO A 735 -18.41 -31.01 -4.63
N ASP A 736 -17.69 -30.15 -3.89
CA ASP A 736 -17.40 -30.38 -2.46
C ASP A 736 -18.53 -29.87 -1.55
N THR A 737 -19.20 -28.79 -1.90
CA THR A 737 -20.30 -28.21 -1.10
C THR A 737 -21.67 -28.76 -1.51
N LEU A 738 -21.81 -29.32 -2.71
CA LEU A 738 -23.04 -29.79 -3.35
C LEU A 738 -24.13 -28.70 -3.45
N LEU A 739 -23.73 -27.44 -3.41
CA LEU A 739 -24.57 -26.26 -3.44
C LEU A 739 -23.99 -25.19 -4.39
N PRO A 740 -24.82 -24.26 -4.86
CA PRO A 740 -24.34 -23.02 -5.47
C PRO A 740 -23.43 -22.29 -4.51
N THR A 741 -22.21 -21.99 -4.94
CA THR A 741 -21.14 -21.48 -4.07
C THR A 741 -20.38 -20.34 -4.74
N VAL A 742 -20.06 -19.30 -3.98
CA VAL A 742 -19.15 -18.25 -4.37
C VAL A 742 -17.94 -18.26 -3.43
N PHE A 743 -16.76 -18.37 -4.01
CA PHE A 743 -15.48 -18.30 -3.32
C PHE A 743 -14.80 -16.96 -3.59
N VAL A 744 -14.19 -16.39 -2.56
CA VAL A 744 -13.23 -15.30 -2.67
C VAL A 744 -11.97 -15.72 -1.91
N TYR A 745 -10.81 -15.74 -2.60
CA TYR A 745 -9.57 -16.29 -2.08
C TYR A 745 -8.40 -15.32 -2.21
N ASP A 746 -7.42 -15.47 -1.33
CA ASP A 746 -6.17 -14.73 -1.38
C ASP A 746 -5.32 -15.19 -2.57
N GLY A 747 -4.82 -14.26 -3.38
CA GLY A 747 -4.01 -14.56 -4.57
C GLY A 747 -2.58 -15.03 -4.27
N HIS A 748 -2.27 -15.33 -3.01
CA HIS A 748 -0.91 -15.64 -2.55
C HIS A 748 -0.85 -17.02 -1.87
N PRO A 749 0.26 -17.77 -2.02
CA PRO A 749 0.44 -19.05 -1.36
C PRO A 749 0.26 -18.94 0.16
N GLY A 750 -0.58 -19.83 0.72
CA GLY A 750 -0.88 -19.86 2.14
C GLY A 750 -1.79 -18.74 2.64
N GLY A 751 -2.14 -17.79 1.78
CA GLY A 751 -2.97 -16.63 2.10
C GLY A 751 -2.16 -15.41 2.54
N ALA A 752 -2.85 -14.28 2.66
CA ALA A 752 -2.30 -13.00 3.13
C ALA A 752 -3.14 -12.42 4.29
N GLY A 753 -4.19 -13.14 4.72
CA GLY A 753 -5.13 -12.73 5.77
C GLY A 753 -6.33 -11.95 5.25
N PHE A 754 -6.45 -11.70 3.96
CA PHE A 754 -7.57 -10.93 3.40
C PHE A 754 -8.89 -11.73 3.42
N ALA A 755 -8.84 -13.03 3.09
CA ALA A 755 -9.98 -13.92 3.16
C ALA A 755 -10.49 -14.09 4.60
N GLU A 756 -9.59 -14.16 5.58
CA GLU A 756 -9.94 -14.18 7.00
C GLU A 756 -10.68 -12.90 7.41
N ARG A 757 -10.16 -11.73 7.01
CA ARG A 757 -10.80 -10.45 7.27
C ARG A 757 -12.15 -10.33 6.59
N ALA A 758 -12.29 -10.83 5.35
CA ALA A 758 -13.57 -10.90 4.66
C ALA A 758 -14.60 -11.76 5.41
N PHE A 759 -14.18 -12.89 5.97
CA PHE A 759 -15.03 -13.73 6.82
C PHE A 759 -15.49 -12.98 8.08
N GLN A 760 -14.56 -12.29 8.78
CA GLN A 760 -14.86 -11.53 10.00
C GLN A 760 -15.81 -10.35 9.77
N THR A 761 -15.82 -9.76 8.57
CA THR A 761 -16.62 -8.57 8.20
C THR A 761 -17.67 -8.87 7.14
N ALA A 762 -18.06 -10.13 6.98
CA ALA A 762 -18.83 -10.62 5.84
C ALA A 762 -20.19 -9.92 5.66
N ARG A 763 -20.91 -9.65 6.75
CA ARG A 763 -22.19 -8.95 6.69
C ARG A 763 -22.02 -7.53 6.14
N GLY A 764 -21.09 -6.77 6.68
CA GLY A 764 -20.79 -5.41 6.22
C GLY A 764 -20.33 -5.40 4.76
N TRP A 765 -19.40 -6.30 4.41
CA TRP A 765 -18.88 -6.47 3.06
C TRP A 765 -19.95 -6.80 2.02
N LEU A 766 -20.78 -7.82 2.25
CA LEU A 766 -21.84 -8.22 1.32
C LEU A 766 -22.98 -7.19 1.26
N THR A 767 -23.22 -6.43 2.36
CA THR A 767 -24.17 -5.30 2.36
C THR A 767 -23.70 -4.20 1.42
N ALA A 768 -22.43 -3.76 1.53
CA ALA A 768 -21.84 -2.77 0.64
C ALA A 768 -21.80 -3.26 -0.82
N THR A 769 -21.49 -4.56 -1.04
CA THR A 769 -21.53 -5.19 -2.36
C THR A 769 -22.92 -5.09 -3.00
N ARG A 770 -23.96 -5.47 -2.25
CA ARG A 770 -25.35 -5.36 -2.72
C ARG A 770 -25.73 -3.91 -3.04
N GLN A 771 -25.34 -2.97 -2.17
CA GLN A 771 -25.61 -1.54 -2.36
C GLN A 771 -24.93 -1.01 -3.62
N ALA A 772 -23.65 -1.33 -3.83
CA ALA A 772 -22.90 -0.93 -5.02
C ALA A 772 -23.54 -1.40 -6.33
N ILE A 773 -24.06 -2.66 -6.35
CA ILE A 773 -24.78 -3.18 -7.52
C ILE A 773 -26.14 -2.48 -7.69
N ALA A 774 -26.88 -2.31 -6.61
CA ALA A 774 -28.27 -1.81 -6.64
C ALA A 774 -28.34 -0.31 -6.97
N SER A 775 -27.40 0.49 -6.50
CA SER A 775 -27.37 1.94 -6.72
C SER A 775 -26.91 2.35 -8.13
N CYS A 776 -26.25 1.45 -8.86
CA CYS A 776 -25.82 1.75 -10.22
C CYS A 776 -27.02 1.83 -11.19
N GLU A 777 -27.10 2.89 -11.98
CA GLU A 777 -28.23 3.15 -12.88
C GLU A 777 -28.23 2.31 -14.17
N CYS A 778 -27.16 1.59 -14.49
CA CYS A 778 -27.10 0.77 -15.70
C CYS A 778 -28.11 -0.38 -15.67
N ASP A 779 -28.64 -0.80 -16.83
CA ASP A 779 -29.66 -1.87 -16.91
C ASP A 779 -29.11 -3.28 -16.73
N ALA A 780 -28.01 -3.60 -17.41
CA ALA A 780 -27.52 -4.97 -17.55
C ALA A 780 -26.18 -5.24 -16.83
N GLY A 781 -25.49 -4.21 -16.39
CA GLY A 781 -24.18 -4.27 -15.77
C GLY A 781 -23.12 -3.44 -16.52
N CYS A 782 -22.20 -2.84 -15.78
CA CYS A 782 -21.14 -1.98 -16.30
C CYS A 782 -19.89 -2.10 -15.41
N PRO A 783 -18.76 -1.49 -15.80
CA PRO A 783 -17.54 -1.47 -14.96
C PRO A 783 -17.74 -0.89 -13.57
N SER A 784 -18.67 0.07 -13.40
CA SER A 784 -19.00 0.67 -12.09
C SER A 784 -19.76 -0.26 -11.14
N CYS A 785 -20.19 -1.48 -11.54
CA CYS A 785 -20.94 -2.37 -10.66
C CYS A 785 -20.52 -3.83 -10.71
N ILE A 786 -20.69 -4.54 -11.83
CA ILE A 786 -20.48 -6.00 -11.89
C ILE A 786 -19.46 -6.49 -12.93
N GLN A 787 -19.00 -5.65 -13.86
CA GLN A 787 -18.00 -6.06 -14.82
C GLN A 787 -16.60 -5.98 -14.20
N SER A 788 -15.81 -7.04 -14.38
CA SER A 788 -14.44 -7.13 -13.89
C SER A 788 -13.42 -7.16 -15.03
N PRO A 789 -12.35 -6.35 -14.99
CA PRO A 789 -11.26 -6.44 -15.97
C PRO A 789 -10.42 -7.71 -15.81
N LYS A 790 -10.59 -8.47 -14.72
CA LYS A 790 -9.89 -9.73 -14.43
C LYS A 790 -10.66 -10.95 -14.92
N CYS A 791 -11.87 -10.80 -15.42
CA CYS A 791 -12.71 -11.93 -15.80
C CYS A 791 -12.14 -12.71 -16.99
N GLY A 792 -11.72 -13.94 -16.76
CA GLY A 792 -11.25 -14.88 -17.79
C GLY A 792 -12.33 -15.26 -18.81
N ASN A 793 -13.62 -15.18 -18.42
CA ASN A 793 -14.78 -15.51 -19.26
C ASN A 793 -15.31 -14.30 -20.06
N GLY A 794 -14.64 -13.14 -20.03
CA GLY A 794 -15.07 -11.94 -20.76
C GLY A 794 -16.41 -11.38 -20.26
N ASN A 795 -16.64 -11.43 -18.95
CA ASN A 795 -17.86 -10.94 -18.30
C ASN A 795 -19.15 -11.64 -18.78
N ASP A 796 -19.12 -12.94 -19.05
CA ASP A 796 -20.25 -13.74 -19.55
C ASP A 796 -20.36 -15.11 -18.88
N PRO A 797 -21.55 -15.51 -18.36
CA PRO A 797 -22.75 -14.66 -18.18
C PRO A 797 -22.65 -13.77 -16.95
N LEU A 798 -23.32 -12.60 -17.00
CA LEU A 798 -23.56 -11.73 -15.83
C LEU A 798 -25.06 -11.40 -15.75
N HIS A 799 -25.62 -11.38 -14.52
CA HIS A 799 -27.02 -11.03 -14.32
C HIS A 799 -27.20 -10.11 -13.11
N LYS A 800 -27.19 -8.79 -13.35
CA LYS A 800 -27.24 -7.73 -12.34
C LYS A 800 -28.40 -7.86 -11.35
N ARG A 801 -29.64 -7.94 -11.87
CA ARG A 801 -30.86 -8.03 -11.03
C ARG A 801 -30.89 -9.33 -10.21
N GLY A 802 -30.33 -10.43 -10.75
CA GLY A 802 -30.19 -11.69 -10.03
C GLY A 802 -29.23 -11.56 -8.86
N ALA A 803 -28.08 -10.93 -9.05
CA ALA A 803 -27.09 -10.70 -7.98
C ALA A 803 -27.69 -9.86 -6.82
N VAL A 804 -28.42 -8.78 -7.12
CA VAL A 804 -29.09 -7.98 -6.08
C VAL A 804 -30.11 -8.80 -5.28
N ARG A 805 -30.94 -9.61 -5.96
CA ARG A 805 -31.93 -10.49 -5.30
C ARG A 805 -31.25 -11.54 -4.44
N LEU A 806 -30.22 -12.19 -4.97
CA LEU A 806 -29.43 -13.21 -4.28
C LEU A 806 -28.81 -12.65 -2.99
N LEU A 807 -28.08 -11.53 -3.10
CA LEU A 807 -27.45 -10.88 -1.94
C LEU A 807 -28.49 -10.34 -0.95
N THR A 808 -29.66 -9.89 -1.41
CA THR A 808 -30.75 -9.44 -0.53
C THR A 808 -31.29 -10.61 0.30
N GLU A 809 -31.49 -11.78 -0.32
CA GLU A 809 -31.96 -12.99 0.37
C GLU A 809 -30.92 -13.47 1.38
N LEU A 810 -29.66 -13.56 0.94
CA LEU A 810 -28.53 -13.95 1.79
C LEU A 810 -28.44 -13.06 3.03
N LEU A 811 -28.52 -11.73 2.86
CA LEU A 811 -28.40 -10.75 3.95
C LEU A 811 -29.61 -10.71 4.90
N ARG A 812 -30.80 -11.20 4.46
CA ARG A 812 -31.98 -11.25 5.32
C ARG A 812 -31.75 -12.13 6.55
N SER A 813 -31.03 -13.21 6.40
CA SER A 813 -30.72 -14.18 7.45
C SER A 813 -29.28 -14.08 7.95
N ALA A 814 -28.57 -13.00 7.59
CA ALA A 814 -27.18 -12.82 7.99
C ALA A 814 -27.02 -12.68 9.52
N PRO A 815 -26.15 -13.47 10.16
CA PRO A 815 -25.78 -13.25 11.55
C PRO A 815 -25.04 -11.91 11.70
N PRO A 816 -24.94 -11.34 12.90
CA PRO A 816 -23.98 -10.25 13.14
C PRO A 816 -22.55 -10.70 12.81
N ASP A 817 -21.71 -9.77 12.37
CA ASP A 817 -20.32 -10.10 12.12
C ASP A 817 -19.68 -10.73 13.39
N PRO A 818 -18.86 -11.79 13.26
CA PRO A 818 -18.21 -12.39 14.39
C PRO A 818 -17.40 -11.33 15.15
N ALA A 819 -17.57 -11.29 16.49
CA ALA A 819 -16.74 -10.41 17.29
C ALA A 819 -15.26 -10.75 17.04
N GLY A 820 -14.47 -9.79 16.60
CA GLY A 820 -13.02 -9.95 16.51
C GLY A 820 -12.46 -10.47 17.86
N PRO A 821 -11.28 -11.06 17.90
CA PRO A 821 -10.72 -11.62 19.13
C PRO A 821 -10.81 -10.54 20.22
N THR A 822 -11.64 -10.82 21.22
CA THR A 822 -11.82 -9.95 22.38
C THR A 822 -10.45 -9.78 23.01
N THR A 823 -9.88 -8.59 22.92
CA THR A 823 -8.78 -8.19 23.80
C THR A 823 -9.26 -8.44 25.23
N SER A 824 -8.59 -9.37 25.91
CA SER A 824 -8.79 -9.72 27.31
C SER A 824 -9.11 -8.46 28.11
N SER A 825 -10.29 -8.45 28.71
CA SER A 825 -10.76 -7.42 29.61
C SER A 825 -9.65 -7.04 30.60
N ALA A 826 -9.36 -5.74 30.69
CA ALA A 826 -8.56 -5.18 31.76
C ALA A 826 -9.08 -5.70 33.12
N PRO A 827 -8.20 -5.99 34.11
CA PRO A 827 -8.63 -6.44 35.41
C PRO A 827 -9.50 -5.36 36.03
N THR A 828 -10.75 -5.71 36.29
CA THR A 828 -11.68 -4.90 37.09
C THR A 828 -11.06 -4.64 38.45
N THR A 829 -10.69 -3.41 38.73
CA THR A 829 -10.38 -2.93 40.07
C THR A 829 -11.62 -3.18 40.95
N PRO A 830 -11.49 -3.79 42.12
CA PRO A 830 -12.61 -3.96 43.04
C PRO A 830 -13.09 -2.59 43.50
N SER A 831 -14.36 -2.28 43.27
CA SER A 831 -15.02 -1.10 43.79
C SER A 831 -14.99 -1.15 45.31
N ALA A 832 -14.32 -0.20 45.96
CA ALA A 832 -14.43 0.05 47.36
C ALA A 832 -15.88 0.49 47.65
N SER A 833 -16.58 -0.29 48.49
CA SER A 833 -17.88 0.09 49.06
C SER A 833 -17.71 1.29 49.98
N PRO A 834 -18.63 2.27 50.00
CA PRO A 834 -18.57 3.38 50.94
C PRO A 834 -18.92 2.92 52.35
N GLU A 835 -17.99 3.08 53.29
CA GLU A 835 -18.27 2.95 54.72
C GLU A 835 -19.23 4.06 55.21
N SER A 836 -20.28 3.65 55.90
CA SER A 836 -21.22 4.55 56.59
C SER A 836 -20.55 5.22 57.77
N PRO A 837 -20.85 6.50 58.09
CA PRO A 837 -20.28 7.17 59.28
C PRO A 837 -20.95 6.72 60.56
N GLY A 838 -20.18 6.10 61.45
CA GLY A 838 -20.58 5.81 62.84
C GLY A 838 -20.53 7.06 63.69
N SER A 839 -21.60 7.28 64.43
CA SER A 839 -21.79 8.36 65.41
C SER A 839 -20.85 8.26 66.60
N PRO A 840 -20.55 9.38 67.33
CA PRO A 840 -19.60 9.44 68.43
C PRO A 840 -20.25 9.10 69.79
N THR A 841 -19.59 8.37 70.59
CA THR A 841 -19.86 8.32 72.07
C THR A 841 -18.55 8.66 72.78
N ALA A 842 -18.62 9.73 73.61
CA ALA A 842 -17.72 10.07 74.69
C ALA A 842 -18.19 9.32 76.00
N PRO A 843 -17.46 9.37 77.11
CA PRO A 843 -16.43 10.31 77.52
C PRO A 843 -14.99 9.81 77.54
#